data_52c5c9b05996d5d4b08063e5716fbdf6
#
_entry.id   52c5c9b05996d5d4b08063e5716fbdf6
#
_cell.length_a   1.000
_cell.length_b   1.000
_cell.length_c   1.000
_cell.angle_alpha   90.00
_cell.angle_beta   90.00
_cell.angle_gamma   90.00
#
_symmetry.space_group_name_H-M   'P 1'
#
loop_
_entity.id
_entity.type
_entity.pdbx_description
1 polymer ?
#
loop_
_entity_poly.entity_id
_entity_poly.type
_entity_poly.pdbx_seq_one_letter_code
_entity_poly.pdbx_strand_id
1 'polypeptide(L)'
;MKKDVKEKKKNIKEKNKEKDNIFKKIIAFFIKNKGIILISIPFILMDLFTRILGYKINFYGIYRLAPNLFTLLWITLIIGLSTSFKGKIGKSIYIVFFILSFALFTVNNVYYSMTDTFFDFSLVLLATEGSGYFMDAIINCNIWVYILMLLILALTIYLFKFYPKVEKNRYKKLSVILVIFLVGHTLTPLVYGTADKELTWSTWRNPRNIYINFNDNNKSMRISGFYEYNVRNFYVTFLKPKKTTSEEEISFLDDIYNMEDEKTTDRYTGLLKDKNLIILQLEGVDSWMLTKENTPTLYKLMNSGINFKNHYSYYNGGGSTFNSEFAVNTGFITPLSYTQNAYSFSKNTFPYTLSKLFKNLGYSVNAFHMNTSEFYSRGVNYKNWGYDNYYGLVDMYEYKNKEYELDRELILNEDFSNRMFSEKKFVDYIITYSSHLPFSTEKGVCKRLVEMDALESLNVDKLPKDYKLPALTEEECALRQAKETDYMVELLLNKLEEKNLMSNTAIVVFTDHYLYTLSDQTILDKYKETSNNLINHTPFFIYDGKTKKTVTDVTSQLNILPTILNLYGIDYNSNNYIGTNALSKNYNGYVFFSDYSWYNGKVYVEGGEVTNGKWINITELENMNHYISELIKKNDLTLKTDYFKKVAQKESTLEEQNDN
;
A
#
# COMPACT_ATOMS: atom_id res chain seq x y z
N MET A 1 21.93 9.31 -63.85
CA MET A 1 22.93 8.84 -62.87
C MET A 1 23.96 9.90 -62.40
N LYS A 2 24.72 10.59 -63.28
CA LYS A 2 25.71 11.60 -62.83
C LYS A 2 25.07 12.88 -62.24
N LYS A 3 23.88 13.28 -62.67
CA LYS A 3 23.14 14.43 -62.15
C LYS A 3 22.58 14.18 -60.76
N ASP A 4 22.01 12.98 -60.51
CA ASP A 4 21.44 12.60 -59.21
C ASP A 4 22.49 12.48 -58.10
N VAL A 5 23.69 12.01 -58.46
CA VAL A 5 24.80 11.91 -57.50
C VAL A 5 25.36 13.30 -57.10
N LYS A 6 25.35 14.29 -58.01
CA LYS A 6 25.74 15.66 -57.70
C LYS A 6 24.72 16.37 -56.84
N GLU A 7 23.44 16.13 -57.06
CA GLU A 7 22.36 16.72 -56.27
C GLU A 7 22.29 16.12 -54.87
N LYS A 8 22.45 14.80 -54.73
CA LYS A 8 22.62 14.14 -53.40
C LYS A 8 23.83 14.65 -52.61
N LYS A 9 24.99 14.86 -53.29
CA LYS A 9 26.19 15.45 -52.64
C LYS A 9 25.98 16.92 -52.22
N LYS A 10 25.22 17.70 -52.96
CA LYS A 10 24.88 19.11 -52.64
C LYS A 10 23.94 19.12 -51.43
N ASN A 11 22.90 18.30 -51.42
CA ASN A 11 21.97 18.23 -50.30
C ASN A 11 22.62 17.70 -48.98
N ILE A 12 23.59 16.81 -49.08
CA ILE A 12 24.36 16.38 -47.89
C ILE A 12 25.27 17.49 -47.36
N LYS A 13 25.91 18.28 -48.25
CA LYS A 13 26.73 19.45 -47.86
C LYS A 13 25.88 20.54 -47.23
N GLU A 14 24.70 20.82 -47.72
CA GLU A 14 23.77 21.80 -47.16
C GLU A 14 23.26 21.36 -45.80
N LYS A 15 22.84 20.11 -45.62
CA LYS A 15 22.45 19.52 -44.33
C LYS A 15 23.59 19.55 -43.30
N ASN A 16 24.81 19.30 -43.70
CA ASN A 16 25.98 19.39 -42.80
C ASN A 16 26.30 20.83 -42.41
N LYS A 17 26.17 21.81 -43.32
CA LYS A 17 26.31 23.21 -43.01
C LYS A 17 25.21 23.73 -42.06
N GLU A 18 24.02 23.24 -42.20
CA GLU A 18 22.89 23.58 -41.35
C GLU A 18 23.09 22.99 -39.92
N LYS A 19 23.57 21.74 -39.82
CA LYS A 19 23.94 21.11 -38.55
C LYS A 19 25.09 21.88 -37.86
N ASP A 20 26.12 22.25 -38.57
CA ASP A 20 27.24 23.03 -38.04
C ASP A 20 26.81 24.43 -37.56
N ASN A 21 25.86 25.07 -38.23
CA ASN A 21 25.32 26.34 -37.84
C ASN A 21 24.42 26.24 -36.59
N ILE A 22 23.64 25.17 -36.47
CA ILE A 22 22.83 24.85 -35.27
C ILE A 22 23.77 24.59 -34.08
N PHE A 23 24.82 23.80 -34.29
CA PHE A 23 25.81 23.48 -33.23
C PHE A 23 26.53 24.72 -32.74
N LYS A 24 26.95 25.63 -33.63
CA LYS A 24 27.56 26.91 -33.28
C LYS A 24 26.59 27.80 -32.51
N LYS A 25 25.33 27.86 -32.90
CA LYS A 25 24.29 28.62 -32.16
C LYS A 25 24.05 28.04 -30.75
N ILE A 26 24.06 26.74 -30.59
CA ILE A 26 23.93 26.08 -29.30
C ILE A 26 25.13 26.44 -28.40
N ILE A 27 26.35 26.30 -28.89
CA ILE A 27 27.56 26.69 -28.13
C ILE A 27 27.54 28.16 -27.74
N ALA A 28 27.20 29.04 -28.64
CA ALA A 28 27.08 30.46 -28.37
C ALA A 28 26.01 30.76 -27.29
N PHE A 29 24.90 30.03 -27.30
CA PHE A 29 23.88 30.12 -26.26
C PHE A 29 24.42 29.70 -24.89
N PHE A 30 25.14 28.58 -24.80
CA PHE A 30 25.75 28.11 -23.55
C PHE A 30 26.80 29.08 -23.01
N ILE A 31 27.66 29.61 -23.87
CA ILE A 31 28.67 30.60 -23.48
C ILE A 31 28.00 31.88 -22.95
N LYS A 32 26.99 32.40 -23.66
CA LYS A 32 26.22 33.59 -23.27
C LYS A 32 25.50 33.44 -21.95
N ASN A 33 25.00 32.24 -21.66
CA ASN A 33 24.22 31.96 -20.45
C ASN A 33 25.02 31.20 -19.37
N LYS A 34 26.34 31.12 -19.48
CA LYS A 34 27.24 30.38 -18.58
C LYS A 34 26.93 30.66 -17.10
N GLY A 35 26.75 31.93 -16.71
CA GLY A 35 26.45 32.28 -15.34
C GLY A 35 25.13 31.72 -14.83
N ILE A 36 24.08 31.77 -15.68
CA ILE A 36 22.76 31.22 -15.34
C ILE A 36 22.85 29.70 -15.13
N ILE A 37 23.53 28.99 -16.02
CA ILE A 37 23.70 27.54 -15.96
C ILE A 37 24.48 27.16 -14.70
N LEU A 38 25.58 27.83 -14.41
CA LEU A 38 26.41 27.54 -13.24
C LEU A 38 25.66 27.69 -11.92
N ILE A 39 24.87 28.76 -11.75
CA ILE A 39 24.09 28.99 -10.53
C ILE A 39 22.85 28.05 -10.42
N SER A 40 22.47 27.36 -11.50
CA SER A 40 21.41 26.34 -11.47
C SER A 40 21.89 24.97 -10.97
N ILE A 41 23.20 24.69 -11.06
CA ILE A 41 23.79 23.40 -10.72
C ILE A 41 23.44 22.94 -9.29
N PRO A 42 23.55 23.77 -8.23
CA PRO A 42 23.20 23.32 -6.88
C PRO A 42 21.77 22.80 -6.76
N PHE A 43 20.81 23.45 -7.42
CA PHE A 43 19.41 23.03 -7.42
C PHE A 43 19.20 21.73 -8.18
N ILE A 44 19.90 21.52 -9.29
CA ILE A 44 19.88 20.25 -10.04
C ILE A 44 20.44 19.12 -9.17
N LEU A 45 21.52 19.40 -8.45
CA LEU A 45 22.16 18.40 -7.58
C LEU A 45 21.29 18.01 -6.38
N MET A 46 20.51 18.93 -5.81
CA MET A 46 19.58 18.58 -4.74
C MET A 46 18.55 17.52 -5.20
N ASP A 47 17.94 17.71 -6.35
CA ASP A 47 17.01 16.71 -6.91
C ASP A 47 17.74 15.40 -7.28
N LEU A 48 18.88 15.48 -7.94
CA LEU A 48 19.66 14.32 -8.34
C LEU A 48 20.13 13.49 -7.12
N PHE A 49 20.65 14.14 -6.10
CA PHE A 49 21.14 13.45 -4.89
C PHE A 49 20.00 12.87 -4.07
N THR A 50 18.84 13.52 -4.00
CA THR A 50 17.65 12.92 -3.40
C THR A 50 17.26 11.63 -4.13
N ARG A 51 17.35 11.59 -5.46
CA ARG A 51 17.10 10.38 -6.24
C ARG A 51 18.16 9.29 -6.00
N ILE A 52 19.39 9.63 -5.77
CA ILE A 52 20.48 8.69 -5.47
C ILE A 52 20.33 8.13 -4.05
N LEU A 53 20.06 8.98 -3.08
CA LEU A 53 19.86 8.57 -1.68
C LEU A 53 18.59 7.74 -1.48
N GLY A 54 17.55 8.00 -2.28
CA GLY A 54 16.30 7.23 -2.29
C GLY A 54 16.36 5.93 -3.11
N TYR A 55 17.48 5.23 -3.12
CA TYR A 55 17.69 4.03 -3.97
C TYR A 55 16.69 2.89 -3.71
N LYS A 56 16.22 2.72 -2.49
CA LYS A 56 15.24 1.68 -2.12
C LYS A 56 13.88 1.84 -2.82
N ILE A 57 13.52 3.04 -3.24
CA ILE A 57 12.26 3.29 -3.96
C ILE A 57 12.40 3.27 -5.48
N ASN A 58 13.51 2.74 -5.97
CA ASN A 58 13.82 2.67 -7.40
C ASN A 58 13.61 4.02 -8.11
N PHE A 59 14.25 5.07 -7.60
CA PHE A 59 14.18 6.43 -8.11
C PHE A 59 14.86 6.60 -9.48
N TYR A 60 15.58 5.61 -9.96
CA TYR A 60 16.37 5.61 -11.19
C TYR A 60 15.54 5.72 -12.48
N GLY A 61 14.47 6.48 -12.45
CA GLY A 61 13.77 6.89 -13.65
C GLY A 61 14.28 8.24 -14.16
N ILE A 62 15.58 8.40 -14.46
CA ILE A 62 16.07 9.59 -15.21
C ILE A 62 15.30 9.75 -16.53
N TYR A 63 14.79 8.67 -17.08
CA TYR A 63 13.92 8.62 -18.24
C TYR A 63 12.46 9.02 -17.96
N ARG A 64 12.05 9.18 -16.71
CA ARG A 64 10.67 9.61 -16.40
C ARG A 64 10.52 11.09 -16.71
N LEU A 65 9.63 11.36 -17.65
CA LEU A 65 9.47 12.71 -18.21
C LEU A 65 8.93 13.70 -17.18
N ALA A 66 7.88 13.34 -16.45
CA ALA A 66 7.19 14.29 -15.57
C ALA A 66 8.06 14.84 -14.42
N PRO A 67 8.78 14.04 -13.59
CA PRO A 67 9.62 14.60 -12.53
C PRO A 67 10.75 15.48 -13.09
N ASN A 68 11.29 15.15 -14.28
CA ASN A 68 12.31 15.98 -14.91
C ASN A 68 11.74 17.31 -15.41
N LEU A 69 10.52 17.31 -15.97
CA LEU A 69 9.82 18.54 -16.36
C LEU A 69 9.53 19.43 -15.15
N PHE A 70 9.01 18.88 -14.06
CA PHE A 70 8.78 19.64 -12.83
C PHE A 70 10.07 20.24 -12.27
N THR A 71 11.14 19.45 -12.16
CA THR A 71 12.44 19.93 -11.71
C THR A 71 12.93 21.08 -12.58
N LEU A 72 12.86 20.94 -13.91
CA LEU A 72 13.25 22.00 -14.84
C LEU A 72 12.40 23.26 -14.68
N LEU A 73 11.08 23.13 -14.54
CA LEU A 73 10.15 24.25 -14.36
C LEU A 73 10.44 25.02 -13.06
N TRP A 74 10.59 24.30 -11.93
CA TRP A 74 10.89 24.92 -10.63
C TRP A 74 12.25 25.62 -10.64
N ILE A 75 13.30 24.99 -11.17
CA ILE A 75 14.62 25.62 -11.30
C ILE A 75 14.55 26.84 -12.23
N THR A 76 13.84 26.75 -13.34
CA THR A 76 13.64 27.88 -14.26
C THR A 76 12.92 29.03 -13.57
N LEU A 77 11.93 28.77 -12.75
CA LEU A 77 11.23 29.79 -11.96
C LEU A 77 12.15 30.43 -10.94
N ILE A 78 12.86 29.66 -10.11
CA ILE A 78 13.76 30.14 -9.06
C ILE A 78 14.88 31.02 -9.67
N ILE A 79 15.58 30.50 -10.66
CA ILE A 79 16.69 31.20 -11.33
C ILE A 79 16.17 32.38 -12.14
N GLY A 80 15.02 32.21 -12.77
CA GLY A 80 14.37 33.28 -13.53
C GLY A 80 13.94 34.44 -12.66
N LEU A 81 13.32 34.19 -11.51
CA LEU A 81 12.99 35.21 -10.52
C LEU A 81 14.25 35.93 -10.06
N SER A 82 15.24 35.19 -9.57
CA SER A 82 16.48 35.80 -9.06
C SER A 82 17.21 36.66 -10.09
N THR A 83 17.29 36.19 -11.34
CA THR A 83 17.98 36.91 -12.43
C THR A 83 17.11 37.94 -13.18
N SER A 84 15.89 38.18 -12.73
CA SER A 84 15.02 39.25 -13.25
C SER A 84 15.14 40.55 -12.47
N PHE A 85 15.68 40.54 -11.25
CA PHE A 85 15.85 41.71 -10.42
C PHE A 85 17.32 42.18 -10.36
N LYS A 86 17.53 43.50 -10.25
CA LYS A 86 18.86 44.09 -10.23
C LYS A 86 19.58 43.93 -8.90
N GLY A 87 20.91 43.86 -8.95
CA GLY A 87 21.82 44.06 -7.82
C GLY A 87 21.61 43.10 -6.65
N LYS A 88 21.48 43.66 -5.45
CA LYS A 88 21.33 42.89 -4.21
C LYS A 88 20.01 42.14 -4.14
N ILE A 89 18.91 42.67 -4.69
CA ILE A 89 17.57 42.05 -4.63
C ILE A 89 17.59 40.67 -5.31
N GLY A 90 18.10 40.59 -6.54
CA GLY A 90 18.17 39.31 -7.25
C GLY A 90 19.04 38.29 -6.53
N LYS A 91 20.18 38.72 -5.94
CA LYS A 91 21.05 37.86 -5.14
C LYS A 91 20.35 37.36 -3.86
N SER A 92 19.63 38.26 -3.17
CA SER A 92 18.85 37.86 -1.97
C SER A 92 17.77 36.85 -2.29
N ILE A 93 17.03 37.03 -3.40
CA ILE A 93 16.04 36.04 -3.86
C ILE A 93 16.70 34.67 -4.10
N TYR A 94 17.86 34.65 -4.77
CA TYR A 94 18.60 33.38 -4.98
C TYR A 94 18.97 32.72 -3.66
N ILE A 95 19.52 33.48 -2.70
CA ILE A 95 19.98 32.98 -1.40
C ILE A 95 18.78 32.42 -0.61
N VAL A 96 17.64 33.11 -0.58
CA VAL A 96 16.43 32.66 0.13
C VAL A 96 15.95 31.34 -0.45
N PHE A 97 15.81 31.26 -1.77
CA PHE A 97 15.38 29.98 -2.39
C PHE A 97 16.41 28.86 -2.21
N PHE A 98 17.69 29.18 -2.20
CA PHE A 98 18.72 28.19 -1.91
C PHE A 98 18.60 27.67 -0.48
N ILE A 99 18.47 28.54 0.52
CA ILE A 99 18.34 28.14 1.94
C ILE A 99 17.09 27.28 2.12
N LEU A 100 15.95 27.69 1.57
CA LEU A 100 14.70 26.91 1.65
C LEU A 100 14.85 25.53 0.99
N SER A 101 15.39 25.49 -0.23
CA SER A 101 15.59 24.22 -0.94
C SER A 101 16.60 23.31 -0.23
N PHE A 102 17.66 23.89 0.33
CA PHE A 102 18.68 23.16 1.06
C PHE A 102 18.16 22.60 2.39
N ALA A 103 17.34 23.37 3.11
CA ALA A 103 16.66 22.89 4.31
C ALA A 103 15.72 21.73 3.99
N LEU A 104 14.92 21.83 2.94
CA LEU A 104 14.04 20.76 2.48
C LEU A 104 14.83 19.52 2.02
N PHE A 105 15.95 19.73 1.32
CA PHE A 105 16.86 18.64 0.95
C PHE A 105 17.39 17.90 2.17
N THR A 106 17.85 18.65 3.18
CA THR A 106 18.35 18.08 4.43
C THR A 106 17.27 17.26 5.15
N VAL A 107 16.13 17.88 5.41
CA VAL A 107 15.03 17.22 6.15
C VAL A 107 14.54 15.97 5.44
N ASN A 108 14.31 16.03 4.12
CA ASN A 108 13.85 14.86 3.37
C ASN A 108 14.83 13.70 3.40
N ASN A 109 16.14 13.96 3.21
CA ASN A 109 17.13 12.89 3.10
C ASN A 109 17.57 12.35 4.47
N VAL A 110 17.61 13.19 5.51
CA VAL A 110 17.82 12.73 6.89
C VAL A 110 16.64 11.84 7.32
N TYR A 111 15.41 12.30 7.12
CA TYR A 111 14.21 11.55 7.48
C TYR A 111 14.12 10.22 6.70
N TYR A 112 14.38 10.25 5.39
CA TYR A 112 14.40 9.05 4.56
C TYR A 112 15.46 8.04 5.01
N SER A 113 16.64 8.52 5.38
CA SER A 113 17.74 7.66 5.87
C SER A 113 17.37 6.84 7.11
N MET A 114 16.44 7.34 7.91
CA MET A 114 16.01 6.70 9.15
C MET A 114 14.72 5.87 9.03
N THR A 115 13.82 6.33 8.18
CA THR A 115 12.44 5.81 8.17
C THR A 115 12.06 5.12 6.85
N ASP A 116 12.97 5.15 5.86
CA ASP A 116 12.73 4.72 4.47
C ASP A 116 11.53 5.39 3.79
N THR A 117 11.07 6.54 4.35
CA THR A 117 9.99 7.36 3.79
C THR A 117 10.42 8.83 3.71
N PHE A 118 9.94 9.56 2.68
CA PHE A 118 10.21 11.00 2.60
C PHE A 118 9.36 11.77 3.60
N PHE A 119 9.92 12.91 4.03
CA PHE A 119 9.31 13.78 5.03
C PHE A 119 7.92 14.27 4.61
N ASP A 120 6.96 14.22 5.54
CA ASP A 120 5.61 14.74 5.38
C ASP A 120 5.41 15.99 6.25
N PHE A 121 4.91 17.07 5.65
CA PHE A 121 4.66 18.30 6.40
C PHE A 121 3.63 18.15 7.52
N SER A 122 2.81 17.11 7.50
CA SER A 122 1.91 16.83 8.64
C SER A 122 2.65 16.53 9.95
N LEU A 123 3.91 16.07 9.85
CA LEU A 123 4.79 15.83 11.01
C LEU A 123 5.20 17.12 11.72
N VAL A 124 5.15 18.28 11.03
CA VAL A 124 5.43 19.57 11.66
C VAL A 124 4.39 19.89 12.74
N LEU A 125 3.17 19.39 12.58
CA LEU A 125 2.10 19.56 13.57
C LEU A 125 2.35 18.73 14.85
N LEU A 126 3.25 17.74 14.79
CA LEU A 126 3.68 16.89 15.91
C LEU A 126 5.11 17.22 16.37
N ALA A 127 5.63 18.40 16.03
CA ALA A 127 7.05 18.75 16.26
C ALA A 127 7.44 18.78 17.75
N THR A 128 6.52 19.05 18.67
CA THR A 128 6.75 19.03 20.11
C THR A 128 7.06 17.62 20.61
N GLU A 129 6.36 16.61 20.10
CA GLU A 129 6.59 15.20 20.45
C GLU A 129 7.84 14.63 19.76
N GLY A 130 8.14 15.11 18.54
CA GLY A 130 9.31 14.68 17.76
C GLY A 130 10.65 15.24 18.23
N SER A 131 10.66 16.28 19.08
CA SER A 131 11.90 16.95 19.51
C SER A 131 12.87 16.03 20.27
N GLY A 132 12.36 15.02 20.99
CA GLY A 132 13.16 14.01 21.70
C GLY A 132 14.01 13.12 20.77
N TYR A 133 13.61 12.93 19.52
CA TYR A 133 14.31 12.07 18.56
C TYR A 133 15.27 12.81 17.63
N PHE A 134 15.42 14.13 17.80
CA PHE A 134 16.23 14.96 16.89
C PHE A 134 17.72 14.58 16.91
N MET A 135 18.28 14.30 18.08
CA MET A 135 19.69 13.90 18.19
C MET A 135 19.94 12.50 17.63
N ASP A 136 19.02 11.58 17.84
CA ASP A 136 19.08 10.22 17.26
C ASP A 136 19.04 10.29 15.75
N ALA A 137 18.24 11.20 15.19
CA ALA A 137 18.17 11.45 13.76
C ALA A 137 19.51 11.92 13.18
N ILE A 138 20.22 12.78 13.88
CA ILE A 138 21.53 13.26 13.46
C ILE A 138 22.58 12.15 13.57
N ILE A 139 22.61 11.41 14.66
CA ILE A 139 23.66 10.40 14.93
C ILE A 139 23.53 9.20 13.99
N ASN A 140 22.32 8.74 13.72
CA ASN A 140 22.05 7.52 12.95
C ASN A 140 21.83 7.77 11.44
N CYS A 141 21.92 9.03 10.98
CA CYS A 141 21.77 9.36 9.57
C CYS A 141 22.91 8.78 8.72
N ASN A 142 22.57 8.33 7.52
CA ASN A 142 23.55 7.87 6.54
C ASN A 142 24.59 8.94 6.25
N ILE A 143 25.88 8.63 6.44
CA ILE A 143 27.00 9.54 6.27
C ILE A 143 27.04 10.22 4.89
N TRP A 144 26.54 9.55 3.84
CA TRP A 144 26.47 10.12 2.51
C TRP A 144 25.56 11.35 2.42
N VAL A 145 24.53 11.44 3.26
CA VAL A 145 23.67 12.63 3.33
C VAL A 145 24.52 13.85 3.69
N TYR A 146 25.35 13.72 4.73
CA TYR A 146 26.24 14.81 5.17
C TYR A 146 27.30 15.19 4.15
N ILE A 147 27.93 14.19 3.52
CA ILE A 147 28.93 14.41 2.48
C ILE A 147 28.32 15.20 1.30
N LEU A 148 27.13 14.81 0.84
CA LEU A 148 26.46 15.48 -0.26
C LEU A 148 25.94 16.87 0.13
N MET A 149 25.50 17.08 1.36
CA MET A 149 25.16 18.41 1.89
C MET A 149 26.35 19.35 1.84
N LEU A 150 27.51 18.92 2.36
CA LEU A 150 28.74 19.72 2.34
C LEU A 150 29.18 20.02 0.92
N LEU A 151 29.09 19.05 0.02
CA LEU A 151 29.42 19.22 -1.40
C LEU A 151 28.51 20.28 -2.06
N ILE A 152 27.19 20.21 -1.87
CA ILE A 152 26.25 21.20 -2.40
C ILE A 152 26.57 22.59 -1.86
N LEU A 153 26.82 22.72 -0.55
CA LEU A 153 27.12 24.01 0.07
C LEU A 153 28.41 24.61 -0.47
N ALA A 154 29.50 23.85 -0.48
CA ALA A 154 30.80 24.29 -1.01
C ALA A 154 30.71 24.70 -2.48
N LEU A 155 30.03 23.87 -3.28
CA LEU A 155 29.82 24.17 -4.70
C LEU A 155 28.96 25.41 -4.91
N THR A 156 27.94 25.63 -4.11
CA THR A 156 27.09 26.83 -4.18
C THR A 156 27.89 28.08 -3.90
N ILE A 157 28.72 28.10 -2.83
CA ILE A 157 29.58 29.23 -2.49
C ILE A 157 30.54 29.51 -3.63
N TYR A 158 31.13 28.49 -4.23
CA TYR A 158 32.03 28.65 -5.37
C TYR A 158 31.30 29.17 -6.61
N LEU A 159 30.16 28.57 -6.98
CA LEU A 159 29.43 28.94 -8.21
C LEU A 159 28.71 30.28 -8.12
N PHE A 160 28.40 30.75 -6.91
CA PHE A 160 27.80 32.06 -6.71
C PHE A 160 28.67 33.21 -7.23
N LYS A 161 29.99 33.01 -7.37
CA LYS A 161 30.92 33.97 -8.01
C LYS A 161 30.55 34.27 -9.47
N PHE A 162 29.88 33.32 -10.12
CA PHE A 162 29.44 33.43 -11.52
C PHE A 162 28.01 33.97 -11.65
N TYR A 163 27.43 34.49 -10.56
CA TYR A 163 26.09 35.09 -10.61
C TYR A 163 26.04 36.22 -11.62
N PRO A 164 25.11 36.21 -12.60
CA PRO A 164 25.09 37.17 -13.68
C PRO A 164 24.84 38.57 -13.16
N LYS A 165 25.57 39.58 -13.73
CA LYS A 165 25.34 40.99 -13.44
C LYS A 165 24.01 41.41 -14.06
N VAL A 166 23.06 41.85 -13.22
CA VAL A 166 21.76 42.39 -13.62
C VAL A 166 21.70 43.85 -13.23
N GLU A 167 21.85 44.74 -14.21
CA GLU A 167 21.94 46.19 -13.98
C GLU A 167 20.57 46.85 -13.80
N LYS A 168 19.52 46.29 -14.43
CA LYS A 168 18.15 46.79 -14.34
C LYS A 168 17.15 45.65 -14.29
N ASN A 169 15.96 45.90 -13.70
CA ASN A 169 14.87 44.91 -13.62
C ASN A 169 14.38 44.50 -15.01
N ARG A 170 14.09 43.21 -15.18
CA ARG A 170 13.69 42.59 -16.45
C ARG A 170 12.27 42.04 -16.37
N TYR A 171 11.28 42.93 -16.20
CA TYR A 171 9.87 42.49 -15.99
C TYR A 171 9.31 41.68 -17.15
N LYS A 172 9.65 41.99 -18.42
CA LYS A 172 9.26 41.19 -19.57
C LYS A 172 9.78 39.75 -19.48
N LYS A 173 11.04 39.56 -19.03
CA LYS A 173 11.64 38.25 -18.79
C LYS A 173 10.88 37.53 -17.68
N LEU A 174 10.56 38.20 -16.60
CA LEU A 174 9.80 37.66 -15.49
C LEU A 174 8.42 37.18 -15.94
N SER A 175 7.67 38.03 -16.69
CA SER A 175 6.36 37.63 -17.21
C SER A 175 6.43 36.39 -18.09
N VAL A 176 7.41 36.28 -18.99
CA VAL A 176 7.61 35.11 -19.85
C VAL A 176 7.89 33.85 -19.00
N ILE A 177 8.73 33.95 -17.99
CA ILE A 177 9.07 32.82 -17.10
C ILE A 177 7.85 32.38 -16.32
N LEU A 178 7.06 33.31 -15.79
CA LEU A 178 5.81 32.98 -15.08
C LEU A 178 4.81 32.27 -15.99
N VAL A 179 4.65 32.76 -17.23
CA VAL A 179 3.78 32.11 -18.21
C VAL A 179 4.27 30.69 -18.53
N ILE A 180 5.56 30.51 -18.80
CA ILE A 180 6.16 29.19 -19.08
C ILE A 180 5.96 28.28 -17.88
N PHE A 181 6.18 28.77 -16.66
CA PHE A 181 5.97 27.99 -15.45
C PHE A 181 4.49 27.57 -15.29
N LEU A 182 3.57 28.53 -15.36
CA LEU A 182 2.14 28.24 -15.17
C LEU A 182 1.61 27.25 -16.22
N VAL A 183 1.93 27.50 -17.49
CA VAL A 183 1.49 26.60 -18.58
C VAL A 183 2.18 25.23 -18.45
N GLY A 184 3.48 25.21 -18.28
CA GLY A 184 4.23 23.95 -18.15
C GLY A 184 3.80 23.14 -16.92
N HIS A 185 3.63 23.80 -15.77
CA HIS A 185 3.19 23.16 -14.53
C HIS A 185 1.78 22.58 -14.66
N THR A 186 0.86 23.27 -15.34
CA THR A 186 -0.51 22.79 -15.60
C THR A 186 -0.53 21.61 -16.59
N LEU A 187 0.35 21.63 -17.60
CA LEU A 187 0.40 20.59 -18.61
C LEU A 187 1.21 19.35 -18.19
N THR A 188 2.21 19.49 -17.33
CA THR A 188 3.07 18.36 -16.93
C THR A 188 2.28 17.17 -16.36
N PRO A 189 1.25 17.35 -15.50
CA PRO A 189 0.45 16.22 -15.01
C PRO A 189 -0.28 15.41 -16.10
N LEU A 190 -0.47 15.96 -17.30
CA LEU A 190 -1.07 15.23 -18.43
C LEU A 190 -0.16 14.09 -18.93
N VAL A 191 1.14 14.17 -18.65
CA VAL A 191 2.11 13.10 -18.97
C VAL A 191 1.79 11.81 -18.21
N TYR A 192 1.09 11.89 -17.08
CA TYR A 192 0.65 10.71 -16.32
C TYR A 192 -0.52 9.95 -16.95
N GLY A 193 -1.15 10.49 -17.98
CA GLY A 193 -2.37 9.95 -18.55
C GLY A 193 -3.61 10.29 -17.70
N THR A 194 -4.59 9.39 -17.75
CA THR A 194 -5.86 9.53 -17.02
C THR A 194 -5.81 8.85 -15.66
N ALA A 195 -6.57 9.39 -14.71
CA ALA A 195 -6.86 8.68 -13.46
C ALA A 195 -7.79 7.49 -13.76
N ASP A 196 -7.66 6.43 -12.98
CA ASP A 196 -8.57 5.31 -13.04
C ASP A 196 -9.96 5.76 -12.56
N LYS A 197 -11.00 5.41 -13.32
CA LYS A 197 -12.39 5.69 -12.94
C LYS A 197 -12.93 4.62 -12.00
N GLU A 198 -12.47 3.40 -12.18
CA GLU A 198 -12.81 2.22 -11.40
C GLU A 198 -11.58 1.67 -10.68
N LEU A 199 -11.78 0.97 -9.59
CA LEU A 199 -10.69 0.33 -8.87
C LEU A 199 -10.19 -0.89 -9.66
N THR A 200 -8.89 -0.92 -9.92
CA THR A 200 -8.20 -2.06 -10.53
C THR A 200 -7.03 -2.48 -9.64
N TRP A 201 -6.49 -3.66 -9.87
CA TRP A 201 -5.31 -4.14 -9.17
C TRP A 201 -4.08 -3.23 -9.36
N SER A 202 -4.05 -2.39 -10.39
CA SER A 202 -2.94 -1.49 -10.72
C SER A 202 -3.17 -0.04 -10.31
N THR A 203 -4.33 0.33 -9.76
CA THR A 203 -4.68 1.71 -9.37
C THR A 203 -3.67 2.32 -8.41
N TRP A 204 -3.10 1.54 -7.51
CA TRP A 204 -2.08 1.96 -6.53
C TRP A 204 -0.77 2.45 -7.15
N ARG A 205 -0.47 2.06 -8.39
CA ARG A 205 0.74 2.47 -9.14
C ARG A 205 0.46 3.41 -10.31
N ASN A 206 -0.81 3.75 -10.57
CA ASN A 206 -1.17 4.72 -11.60
C ASN A 206 -0.62 6.11 -11.20
N PRO A 207 0.30 6.72 -11.99
CA PRO A 207 0.94 7.97 -11.60
C PRO A 207 -0.04 9.13 -11.47
N ARG A 208 -1.15 9.13 -12.22
CA ARG A 208 -2.17 10.18 -12.12
C ARG A 208 -2.92 10.11 -10.80
N ASN A 209 -3.28 8.90 -10.35
CA ASN A 209 -3.92 8.68 -9.07
C ASN A 209 -2.99 9.07 -7.90
N ILE A 210 -1.72 8.64 -7.96
CA ILE A 210 -0.71 9.00 -6.94
C ILE A 210 -0.58 10.52 -6.86
N TYR A 211 -0.50 11.23 -8.00
CA TYR A 211 -0.36 12.68 -8.04
C TYR A 211 -1.59 13.40 -7.47
N ILE A 212 -2.81 12.92 -7.74
CA ILE A 212 -4.05 13.53 -7.25
C ILE A 212 -4.25 13.27 -5.76
N ASN A 213 -4.08 12.02 -5.34
CA ASN A 213 -4.42 11.56 -4.01
C ASN A 213 -3.33 11.85 -2.98
N PHE A 214 -2.05 11.79 -3.39
CA PHE A 214 -0.89 12.04 -2.53
C PHE A 214 -0.86 11.17 -1.26
N ASN A 215 -1.20 9.88 -1.39
CA ASN A 215 -1.38 8.96 -0.29
C ASN A 215 -0.09 8.26 0.16
N ASP A 216 0.92 8.26 -0.69
CA ASP A 216 2.20 7.60 -0.46
C ASP A 216 3.34 8.58 -0.78
N ASN A 217 4.10 8.95 0.24
CA ASN A 217 5.15 9.95 0.12
C ASN A 217 6.26 9.50 -0.84
N ASN A 218 6.67 8.22 -0.78
CA ASN A 218 7.72 7.69 -1.64
C ASN A 218 7.30 7.66 -3.11
N LYS A 219 6.09 7.15 -3.38
CA LYS A 219 5.54 7.16 -4.74
C LYS A 219 5.34 8.57 -5.26
N SER A 220 4.83 9.49 -4.43
CA SER A 220 4.65 10.89 -4.78
C SER A 220 5.97 11.59 -5.11
N MET A 221 7.02 11.37 -4.31
CA MET A 221 8.37 11.88 -4.59
C MET A 221 8.91 11.32 -5.91
N ARG A 222 8.77 10.02 -6.14
CA ARG A 222 9.25 9.33 -7.34
C ARG A 222 8.64 9.86 -8.64
N ILE A 223 7.36 10.21 -8.64
CA ILE A 223 6.69 10.70 -9.84
C ILE A 223 6.80 12.20 -10.04
N SER A 224 6.93 12.98 -8.97
CA SER A 224 6.94 14.45 -9.01
C SER A 224 8.33 15.06 -9.02
N GLY A 225 9.34 14.38 -8.46
CA GLY A 225 10.65 14.93 -8.18
C GLY A 225 10.67 15.84 -6.95
N PHE A 226 11.87 16.23 -6.53
CA PHE A 226 12.11 16.89 -5.25
C PHE A 226 11.29 18.17 -5.03
N TYR A 227 11.29 19.09 -5.99
CA TYR A 227 10.65 20.40 -5.82
C TYR A 227 9.12 20.29 -5.81
N GLU A 228 8.56 19.61 -6.80
CA GLU A 228 7.12 19.45 -6.91
C GLU A 228 6.56 18.66 -5.73
N TYR A 229 7.25 17.62 -5.29
CA TYR A 229 6.86 16.86 -4.09
C TYR A 229 6.68 17.77 -2.88
N ASN A 230 7.70 18.58 -2.55
CA ASN A 230 7.67 19.43 -1.36
C ASN A 230 6.57 20.49 -1.44
N VAL A 231 6.42 21.15 -2.58
CA VAL A 231 5.38 22.17 -2.76
C VAL A 231 3.99 21.55 -2.71
N ARG A 232 3.82 20.39 -3.32
CA ARG A 232 2.55 19.70 -3.32
C ARG A 232 2.19 19.11 -1.96
N ASN A 233 3.16 18.57 -1.23
CA ASN A 233 2.99 18.13 0.14
C ASN A 233 2.54 19.29 1.04
N PHE A 234 3.22 20.43 0.95
CA PHE A 234 2.80 21.65 1.66
C PHE A 234 1.37 22.07 1.28
N TYR A 235 1.03 22.09 -0.02
CA TYR A 235 -0.31 22.41 -0.48
C TYR A 235 -1.37 21.43 0.08
N VAL A 236 -1.12 20.13 0.00
CA VAL A 236 -2.08 19.10 0.46
C VAL A 236 -2.27 19.16 1.97
N THR A 237 -1.20 19.44 2.71
CA THR A 237 -1.25 19.49 4.18
C THR A 237 -1.94 20.75 4.71
N PHE A 238 -1.63 21.92 4.15
CA PHE A 238 -2.04 23.20 4.74
C PHE A 238 -3.06 24.00 3.92
N LEU A 239 -3.08 23.85 2.59
CA LEU A 239 -3.84 24.72 1.71
C LEU A 239 -4.98 24.04 0.95
N LYS A 240 -4.90 22.71 0.75
CA LYS A 240 -5.96 21.98 0.04
C LYS A 240 -7.25 22.11 0.84
N PRO A 241 -8.35 22.61 0.23
CA PRO A 241 -9.63 22.64 0.91
C PRO A 241 -9.97 21.22 1.41
N LYS A 242 -10.09 21.07 2.72
CA LYS A 242 -10.63 19.84 3.28
C LYS A 242 -12.05 19.73 2.70
N LYS A 243 -12.41 18.58 2.11
CA LYS A 243 -13.81 18.34 1.73
C LYS A 243 -14.63 18.66 2.96
N THR A 244 -15.48 19.70 2.87
CA THR A 244 -16.37 20.03 3.97
C THR A 244 -17.27 18.82 4.19
N THR A 245 -17.06 18.15 5.30
CA THR A 245 -17.98 17.15 5.80
C THR A 245 -19.20 17.91 6.25
N SER A 246 -20.39 17.53 5.83
CA SER A 246 -21.61 18.19 6.34
C SER A 246 -21.77 17.91 7.83
N GLU A 247 -22.36 18.83 8.57
CA GLU A 247 -22.70 18.60 9.98
C GLU A 247 -23.60 17.37 10.13
N GLU A 248 -24.49 17.14 9.16
CA GLU A 248 -25.35 15.95 9.09
C GLU A 248 -24.56 14.64 8.97
N GLU A 249 -23.48 14.60 8.16
CA GLU A 249 -22.62 13.41 8.04
C GLU A 249 -21.88 13.10 9.35
N ILE A 250 -21.47 14.11 10.09
CA ILE A 250 -20.82 13.93 11.39
C ILE A 250 -21.87 13.54 12.46
N SER A 251 -23.04 14.21 12.51
CA SER A 251 -24.11 13.86 13.43
C SER A 251 -24.54 12.40 13.27
N PHE A 252 -24.68 11.94 12.02
CA PHE A 252 -24.97 10.53 11.73
C PHE A 252 -23.92 9.57 12.33
N LEU A 253 -22.64 9.91 12.21
CA LEU A 253 -21.57 9.09 12.79
C LEU A 253 -21.56 9.19 14.33
N ASP A 254 -21.73 10.39 14.89
CA ASP A 254 -21.80 10.59 16.34
C ASP A 254 -22.95 9.76 16.93
N ASP A 255 -24.13 9.74 16.29
CA ASP A 255 -25.27 8.94 16.73
C ASP A 255 -24.94 7.44 16.78
N ILE A 256 -24.29 6.91 15.73
CA ILE A 256 -23.95 5.48 15.65
C ILE A 256 -22.83 5.10 16.63
N TYR A 257 -21.76 5.89 16.70
CA TYR A 257 -20.61 5.55 17.55
C TYR A 257 -20.91 5.73 19.04
N ASN A 258 -21.86 6.58 19.41
CA ASN A 258 -22.31 6.81 20.79
C ASN A 258 -23.50 5.94 21.21
N MET A 259 -23.96 5.02 20.35
CA MET A 259 -24.96 4.02 20.75
C MET A 259 -24.44 3.18 21.92
N GLU A 260 -25.35 2.78 22.80
CA GLU A 260 -25.02 1.84 23.86
C GLU A 260 -24.49 0.53 23.29
N ASP A 261 -23.32 0.11 23.78
CA ASP A 261 -22.68 -1.13 23.33
C ASP A 261 -23.40 -2.33 23.96
N GLU A 262 -24.10 -3.10 23.17
CA GLU A 262 -24.64 -4.38 23.60
C GLU A 262 -23.49 -5.41 23.76
N LYS A 263 -22.81 -5.36 24.91
CA LYS A 263 -21.74 -6.36 25.22
C LYS A 263 -22.29 -7.77 25.17
N THR A 264 -21.93 -8.48 24.14
CA THR A 264 -22.29 -9.89 23.95
C THR A 264 -21.15 -10.79 24.41
N THR A 265 -21.09 -11.11 25.70
CA THR A 265 -20.24 -12.22 26.17
C THR A 265 -20.90 -13.55 25.84
N ASP A 266 -20.09 -14.52 25.42
CA ASP A 266 -20.54 -15.88 25.14
C ASP A 266 -19.58 -16.90 25.78
N ARG A 267 -19.84 -18.21 25.61
CA ARG A 267 -19.01 -19.26 26.18
C ARG A 267 -17.59 -19.34 25.60
N TYR A 268 -17.29 -18.60 24.53
CA TYR A 268 -15.98 -18.54 23.89
C TYR A 268 -15.23 -17.28 24.25
N THR A 269 -15.84 -16.32 24.99
CA THR A 269 -15.18 -15.10 25.42
C THR A 269 -13.96 -15.43 26.28
N GLY A 270 -12.78 -14.99 25.84
CA GLY A 270 -11.52 -15.25 26.54
C GLY A 270 -10.95 -16.68 26.36
N LEU A 271 -11.50 -17.51 25.45
CA LEU A 271 -11.01 -18.88 25.19
C LEU A 271 -9.52 -18.91 24.82
N LEU A 272 -9.04 -17.90 24.11
CA LEU A 272 -7.66 -17.77 23.64
C LEU A 272 -6.84 -16.77 24.47
N LYS A 273 -7.37 -16.32 25.61
CA LYS A 273 -6.67 -15.36 26.47
C LYS A 273 -5.24 -15.82 26.75
N ASP A 274 -4.31 -14.90 26.64
CA ASP A 274 -2.89 -15.09 26.88
C ASP A 274 -2.12 -15.99 25.89
N LYS A 275 -2.78 -16.55 24.89
CA LYS A 275 -2.10 -17.30 23.81
C LYS A 275 -1.41 -16.35 22.83
N ASN A 276 -0.36 -16.82 22.18
CA ASN A 276 0.17 -16.22 20.97
C ASN A 276 -0.86 -16.32 19.83
N LEU A 277 -0.78 -15.42 18.87
CA LEU A 277 -1.66 -15.40 17.72
C LEU A 277 -0.84 -15.42 16.43
N ILE A 278 -1.14 -16.36 15.57
CA ILE A 278 -0.70 -16.33 14.16
C ILE A 278 -1.94 -16.14 13.29
N ILE A 279 -1.88 -15.16 12.40
CA ILE A 279 -2.91 -14.93 11.39
C ILE A 279 -2.31 -15.26 10.03
N LEU A 280 -2.87 -16.28 9.38
CA LEU A 280 -2.50 -16.69 8.03
C LEU A 280 -3.54 -16.16 7.04
N GLN A 281 -3.17 -15.14 6.28
CA GLN A 281 -3.92 -14.70 5.12
C GLN A 281 -3.40 -15.45 3.90
N LEU A 282 -4.22 -16.36 3.38
CA LEU A 282 -3.87 -17.19 2.24
C LEU A 282 -4.20 -16.46 0.93
N GLU A 283 -3.21 -16.25 0.09
CA GLU A 283 -3.39 -15.72 -1.27
C GLU A 283 -4.06 -16.76 -2.15
N GLY A 284 -5.30 -16.51 -2.58
CA GLY A 284 -5.98 -17.29 -3.62
C GLY A 284 -6.23 -18.78 -3.32
N VAL A 285 -6.01 -19.26 -2.09
CA VAL A 285 -6.30 -20.67 -1.73
C VAL A 285 -7.81 -20.82 -1.48
N ASP A 286 -8.52 -21.20 -2.51
CA ASP A 286 -9.98 -21.28 -2.51
C ASP A 286 -10.52 -22.54 -1.78
N SER A 287 -11.77 -22.51 -1.37
CA SER A 287 -12.43 -23.56 -0.58
C SER A 287 -12.38 -24.95 -1.23
N TRP A 288 -12.46 -25.02 -2.55
CA TRP A 288 -12.41 -26.29 -3.29
C TRP A 288 -11.01 -26.94 -3.30
N MET A 289 -9.98 -26.18 -3.00
CA MET A 289 -8.60 -26.69 -2.87
C MET A 289 -8.31 -27.33 -1.51
N LEU A 290 -9.11 -27.03 -0.47
CA LEU A 290 -8.92 -27.54 0.87
C LEU A 290 -9.45 -28.96 1.02
N THR A 291 -8.68 -29.91 0.50
CA THR A 291 -8.99 -31.33 0.55
C THR A 291 -7.85 -32.11 1.22
N LYS A 292 -8.16 -33.32 1.69
CA LYS A 292 -7.14 -34.20 2.28
C LYS A 292 -5.99 -34.53 1.31
N GLU A 293 -6.26 -34.46 0.00
CA GLU A 293 -5.29 -34.81 -1.04
C GLU A 293 -4.45 -33.60 -1.48
N ASN A 294 -5.07 -32.42 -1.55
CA ASN A 294 -4.42 -31.25 -2.10
C ASN A 294 -3.71 -30.40 -1.04
N THR A 295 -4.31 -30.23 0.14
CA THR A 295 -3.81 -29.39 1.22
C THR A 295 -4.03 -30.07 2.57
N PRO A 296 -3.35 -31.20 2.83
CA PRO A 296 -3.59 -32.06 4.00
C PRO A 296 -3.44 -31.33 5.33
N THR A 297 -2.49 -30.40 5.45
CA THR A 297 -2.22 -29.64 6.68
C THR A 297 -3.35 -28.66 6.97
N LEU A 298 -3.70 -27.81 6.02
CA LEU A 298 -4.81 -26.86 6.12
C LEU A 298 -6.14 -27.60 6.34
N TYR A 299 -6.37 -28.69 5.62
CA TYR A 299 -7.54 -29.52 5.79
C TYR A 299 -7.65 -30.10 7.23
N LYS A 300 -6.54 -30.57 7.80
CA LYS A 300 -6.47 -31.05 9.18
C LYS A 300 -6.78 -29.94 10.18
N LEU A 301 -6.18 -28.77 10.03
CA LEU A 301 -6.42 -27.61 10.91
C LEU A 301 -7.90 -27.19 10.86
N MET A 302 -8.47 -27.05 9.66
CA MET A 302 -9.86 -26.66 9.44
C MET A 302 -10.84 -27.65 10.11
N ASN A 303 -10.60 -28.96 9.99
CA ASN A 303 -11.48 -29.98 10.55
C ASN A 303 -11.25 -30.24 12.03
N SER A 304 -10.19 -29.74 12.62
CA SER A 304 -9.86 -29.89 14.04
C SER A 304 -10.09 -28.57 14.83
N GLY A 305 -10.40 -27.48 14.17
CA GLY A 305 -10.62 -26.16 14.76
C GLY A 305 -12.08 -25.71 14.78
N ILE A 306 -12.27 -24.41 14.96
CA ILE A 306 -13.55 -23.71 14.77
C ILE A 306 -13.63 -23.33 13.29
N ASN A 307 -14.46 -24.05 12.53
CA ASN A 307 -14.62 -23.87 11.10
C ASN A 307 -15.89 -23.08 10.78
N PHE A 308 -15.75 -21.94 10.12
CA PHE A 308 -16.84 -21.06 9.66
C PHE A 308 -17.23 -21.46 8.23
N LYS A 309 -18.14 -22.41 8.12
CA LYS A 309 -18.44 -23.10 6.86
C LYS A 309 -18.97 -22.18 5.75
N ASN A 310 -19.72 -21.14 6.11
CA ASN A 310 -20.34 -20.20 5.17
C ASN A 310 -19.68 -18.82 5.27
N HIS A 311 -18.36 -18.78 5.00
CA HIS A 311 -17.58 -17.54 5.02
C HIS A 311 -17.37 -16.99 3.60
N TYR A 312 -17.47 -15.67 3.47
CA TYR A 312 -17.35 -14.98 2.19
C TYR A 312 -16.28 -13.87 2.26
N SER A 313 -15.39 -13.86 1.27
CA SER A 313 -14.45 -12.76 1.09
C SER A 313 -15.16 -11.54 0.53
N TYR A 314 -14.49 -10.39 0.70
CA TYR A 314 -14.97 -9.13 0.14
C TYR A 314 -14.11 -8.75 -1.06
N TYR A 315 -14.65 -8.95 -2.25
CA TYR A 315 -14.01 -8.60 -3.49
C TYR A 315 -14.74 -7.46 -4.21
N ASN A 316 -14.02 -6.39 -4.53
CA ASN A 316 -14.56 -5.23 -5.26
C ASN A 316 -13.67 -4.80 -6.44
N GLY A 317 -12.88 -5.70 -7.01
CA GLY A 317 -11.98 -5.44 -8.13
C GLY A 317 -10.53 -5.17 -7.69
N GLY A 318 -10.06 -3.94 -7.72
CA GLY A 318 -8.66 -3.64 -7.49
C GLY A 318 -8.20 -3.75 -6.04
N GLY A 319 -7.02 -4.36 -5.83
CA GLY A 319 -6.39 -4.44 -4.50
C GLY A 319 -7.01 -5.46 -3.57
N SER A 320 -7.61 -6.53 -4.11
CA SER A 320 -8.39 -7.52 -3.36
C SER A 320 -7.65 -8.11 -2.15
N THR A 321 -6.38 -8.48 -2.31
CA THR A 321 -5.55 -8.97 -1.21
C THR A 321 -5.45 -7.92 -0.09
N PHE A 322 -5.18 -6.65 -0.43
CA PHE A 322 -5.07 -5.59 0.56
C PHE A 322 -6.42 -5.18 1.16
N ASN A 323 -7.52 -5.33 0.43
CA ASN A 323 -8.86 -5.09 0.98
C ASN A 323 -9.15 -6.04 2.15
N SER A 324 -8.69 -7.27 2.05
CA SER A 324 -8.81 -8.30 3.10
C SER A 324 -7.90 -7.99 4.29
N GLU A 325 -6.66 -7.57 4.04
CA GLU A 325 -5.75 -7.05 5.08
C GLU A 325 -6.41 -5.90 5.84
N PHE A 326 -7.00 -4.96 5.11
CA PHE A 326 -7.66 -3.78 5.68
C PHE A 326 -8.86 -4.17 6.56
N ALA A 327 -9.72 -5.08 6.08
CA ALA A 327 -10.89 -5.53 6.83
C ALA A 327 -10.51 -6.20 8.15
N VAL A 328 -9.54 -7.11 8.12
CA VAL A 328 -9.12 -7.88 9.31
C VAL A 328 -8.35 -7.01 10.31
N ASN A 329 -7.61 -6.01 9.84
CA ASN A 329 -6.83 -5.14 10.72
C ASN A 329 -7.61 -3.98 11.31
N THR A 330 -8.56 -3.42 10.55
CA THR A 330 -9.27 -2.19 10.94
C THR A 330 -10.75 -2.37 11.24
N GLY A 331 -11.37 -3.45 10.76
CA GLY A 331 -12.81 -3.67 10.82
C GLY A 331 -13.62 -2.85 9.81
N PHE A 332 -12.97 -2.23 8.81
CA PHE A 332 -13.56 -1.46 7.72
C PHE A 332 -13.25 -2.08 6.37
N ILE A 333 -14.06 -1.79 5.36
CA ILE A 333 -13.83 -2.23 3.98
C ILE A 333 -13.56 -1.04 3.07
N THR A 334 -13.04 -1.32 1.88
CA THR A 334 -12.96 -0.34 0.80
C THR A 334 -14.30 0.33 0.56
N PRO A 335 -14.37 1.66 0.45
CA PRO A 335 -15.64 2.36 0.23
C PRO A 335 -16.40 1.86 -0.99
N LEU A 336 -17.73 1.82 -0.88
CA LEU A 336 -18.62 1.41 -1.96
C LEU A 336 -19.27 2.60 -2.68
N SER A 337 -19.55 3.69 -1.98
CA SER A 337 -20.25 4.86 -2.55
C SER A 337 -19.33 5.83 -3.29
N TYR A 338 -18.00 5.65 -3.19
CA TYR A 338 -17.01 6.45 -3.92
C TYR A 338 -15.73 5.66 -4.22
N THR A 339 -15.06 6.03 -5.30
CA THR A 339 -13.89 5.29 -5.81
C THR A 339 -12.62 5.66 -5.05
N GLN A 340 -12.22 4.82 -4.10
CA GLN A 340 -10.95 4.93 -3.38
C GLN A 340 -10.52 3.57 -2.85
N ASN A 341 -9.27 3.17 -3.07
CA ASN A 341 -8.73 1.90 -2.55
C ASN A 341 -8.41 1.97 -1.06
N ALA A 342 -8.52 0.84 -0.36
CA ALA A 342 -8.18 0.68 1.05
C ALA A 342 -6.76 1.17 1.38
N TYR A 343 -5.77 0.88 0.56
CA TYR A 343 -4.38 1.32 0.77
C TYR A 343 -4.19 2.85 0.75
N SER A 344 -5.18 3.60 0.28
CA SER A 344 -5.13 5.06 0.27
C SER A 344 -5.42 5.71 1.63
N PHE A 345 -5.92 4.96 2.60
CA PHE A 345 -6.25 5.46 3.94
C PHE A 345 -5.08 5.40 4.92
N SER A 346 -3.84 5.32 4.42
CA SER A 346 -2.62 5.27 5.23
C SER A 346 -2.40 6.47 6.16
N LYS A 347 -3.16 7.56 5.98
CA LYS A 347 -3.12 8.76 6.81
C LYS A 347 -4.36 8.94 7.68
N ASN A 348 -5.35 8.06 7.58
CA ASN A 348 -6.51 8.08 8.44
C ASN A 348 -6.17 7.55 9.84
N THR A 349 -6.88 8.02 10.83
CA THR A 349 -6.73 7.59 12.21
C THR A 349 -7.56 6.33 12.47
N PHE A 350 -6.90 5.26 12.91
CA PHE A 350 -7.53 4.00 13.29
C PHE A 350 -7.10 3.63 14.72
N PRO A 351 -7.85 4.05 15.76
CA PRO A 351 -7.46 3.82 17.15
C PRO A 351 -7.66 2.36 17.60
N TYR A 352 -8.59 1.63 16.99
CA TYR A 352 -9.05 0.32 17.41
C TYR A 352 -8.62 -0.80 16.47
N THR A 353 -7.42 -0.72 15.90
CA THR A 353 -6.86 -1.77 15.05
C THR A 353 -6.48 -3.01 15.86
N LEU A 354 -6.44 -4.17 15.21
CA LEU A 354 -5.97 -5.42 15.79
C LEU A 354 -4.64 -5.23 16.52
N SER A 355 -3.65 -4.66 15.84
CA SER A 355 -2.30 -4.48 16.38
C SER A 355 -2.26 -3.56 17.61
N LYS A 356 -2.96 -2.42 17.58
CA LYS A 356 -2.99 -1.48 18.71
C LYS A 356 -3.61 -2.12 19.95
N LEU A 357 -4.71 -2.85 19.78
CA LEU A 357 -5.39 -3.52 20.89
C LEU A 357 -4.52 -4.62 21.51
N PHE A 358 -3.82 -5.43 20.69
CA PHE A 358 -2.90 -6.43 21.21
C PHE A 358 -1.65 -5.81 21.85
N LYS A 359 -1.12 -4.73 21.31
CA LYS A 359 0.01 -3.99 21.91
C LYS A 359 -0.33 -3.44 23.30
N ASN A 360 -1.56 -2.96 23.50
CA ASN A 360 -2.04 -2.52 24.81
C ASN A 360 -2.01 -3.65 25.87
N LEU A 361 -2.02 -4.91 25.43
CA LEU A 361 -1.87 -6.10 26.28
C LEU A 361 -0.41 -6.60 26.36
N GLY A 362 0.55 -5.85 25.82
CA GLY A 362 1.98 -6.16 25.86
C GLY A 362 2.46 -7.17 24.81
N TYR A 363 1.67 -7.44 23.75
CA TYR A 363 2.12 -8.27 22.66
C TYR A 363 3.08 -7.52 21.73
N SER A 364 4.06 -8.24 21.19
CA SER A 364 4.82 -7.82 20.01
C SER A 364 3.98 -8.12 18.75
N VAL A 365 3.87 -7.20 17.83
CA VAL A 365 2.98 -7.37 16.67
C VAL A 365 3.74 -7.10 15.36
N ASN A 366 3.97 -8.14 14.57
CA ASN A 366 4.72 -8.06 13.32
C ASN A 366 3.92 -8.64 12.15
N ALA A 367 4.23 -8.16 10.95
CA ALA A 367 3.69 -8.70 9.72
C ALA A 367 4.81 -9.24 8.81
N PHE A 368 4.50 -10.31 8.09
CA PHE A 368 5.45 -11.05 7.25
C PHE A 368 4.83 -11.36 5.89
N HIS A 369 5.56 -11.07 4.84
CA HIS A 369 5.11 -11.37 3.48
C HIS A 369 6.29 -11.61 2.54
N MET A 370 6.08 -12.41 1.51
CA MET A 370 7.07 -12.59 0.44
C MET A 370 7.34 -11.27 -0.28
N ASN A 371 6.33 -10.46 -0.52
CA ASN A 371 6.39 -9.26 -1.33
C ASN A 371 6.91 -8.03 -0.56
N THR A 372 7.22 -6.95 -1.30
CA THR A 372 7.80 -5.73 -0.76
C THR A 372 6.81 -4.90 0.07
N SER A 373 7.36 -4.09 0.99
CA SER A 373 6.60 -3.10 1.76
C SER A 373 6.03 -1.96 0.87
N GLU A 374 6.61 -1.75 -0.31
CA GLU A 374 6.14 -0.74 -1.28
C GLU A 374 4.82 -1.17 -1.95
N PHE A 375 4.64 -2.47 -2.17
CA PHE A 375 3.45 -2.99 -2.85
C PHE A 375 2.20 -2.71 -2.01
N TYR A 376 1.17 -2.09 -2.60
CA TYR A 376 -0.03 -1.57 -1.91
C TYR A 376 0.27 -0.57 -0.78
N SER A 377 1.47 0.02 -0.72
CA SER A 377 1.88 0.88 0.39
C SER A 377 1.77 0.17 1.76
N ARG A 378 2.04 -1.13 1.81
CA ARG A 378 1.91 -1.95 3.02
C ARG A 378 2.72 -1.40 4.18
N GLY A 379 4.01 -1.09 3.96
CA GLY A 379 4.88 -0.56 5.02
C GLY A 379 4.30 0.66 5.74
N VAL A 380 3.67 1.59 4.98
CA VAL A 380 3.03 2.79 5.55
C VAL A 380 1.74 2.44 6.28
N ASN A 381 0.89 1.59 5.68
CA ASN A 381 -0.39 1.22 6.28
C ASN A 381 -0.21 0.40 7.57
N TYR A 382 0.65 -0.63 7.55
CA TYR A 382 0.91 -1.45 8.74
C TYR A 382 1.51 -0.63 9.89
N LYS A 383 2.43 0.31 9.59
CA LYS A 383 2.93 1.27 10.58
C LYS A 383 1.80 2.12 11.16
N ASN A 384 0.90 2.65 10.33
CA ASN A 384 -0.26 3.44 10.76
C ASN A 384 -1.23 2.61 11.62
N TRP A 385 -1.42 1.34 11.29
CA TRP A 385 -2.23 0.42 12.10
C TRP A 385 -1.60 0.06 13.43
N GLY A 386 -0.30 0.32 13.63
CA GLY A 386 0.41 0.14 14.90
C GLY A 386 1.30 -1.10 14.98
N TYR A 387 1.58 -1.77 13.87
CA TYR A 387 2.55 -2.86 13.82
C TYR A 387 3.94 -2.39 14.21
N ASP A 388 4.69 -3.23 14.92
CA ASP A 388 6.08 -2.96 15.25
C ASP A 388 6.93 -2.97 13.98
N ASN A 389 6.75 -4.00 13.15
CA ASN A 389 7.44 -4.13 11.88
C ASN A 389 6.56 -4.78 10.80
N TYR A 390 6.83 -4.43 9.55
CA TYR A 390 6.42 -5.16 8.36
C TYR A 390 7.67 -5.69 7.67
N TYR A 391 7.80 -7.00 7.63
CA TYR A 391 8.94 -7.67 7.02
C TYR A 391 8.55 -8.22 5.65
N GLY A 392 9.08 -7.59 4.58
CA GLY A 392 9.02 -8.11 3.23
C GLY A 392 10.27 -8.93 2.93
N LEU A 393 10.14 -10.22 2.63
CA LEU A 393 11.29 -11.07 2.36
C LEU A 393 12.12 -10.53 1.18
N VAL A 394 11.46 -10.05 0.13
CA VAL A 394 12.11 -9.45 -1.04
C VAL A 394 12.84 -8.14 -0.71
N ASP A 395 12.38 -7.38 0.27
CA ASP A 395 13.07 -6.15 0.71
C ASP A 395 14.37 -6.46 1.46
N MET A 396 14.39 -7.56 2.21
CA MET A 396 15.50 -7.92 3.09
C MET A 396 16.66 -8.61 2.38
N TYR A 397 16.38 -9.31 1.27
CA TYR A 397 17.34 -10.16 0.59
C TYR A 397 17.48 -9.84 -0.88
N GLU A 398 18.58 -10.31 -1.48
CA GLU A 398 18.85 -10.27 -2.91
C GLU A 398 17.95 -11.23 -3.71
N TYR A 399 16.76 -11.53 -3.22
CA TYR A 399 15.72 -12.24 -3.99
C TYR A 399 15.30 -11.51 -5.26
N LYS A 400 15.78 -10.29 -5.43
CA LYS A 400 15.54 -9.43 -6.61
C LYS A 400 15.86 -10.11 -7.96
N ASN A 401 16.73 -11.10 -7.93
CA ASN A 401 17.14 -11.86 -9.12
C ASN A 401 16.34 -13.16 -9.32
N LYS A 402 15.47 -13.53 -8.39
CA LYS A 402 14.59 -14.69 -8.52
C LYS A 402 13.28 -14.23 -9.18
N GLU A 403 12.86 -14.96 -10.21
CA GLU A 403 11.65 -14.63 -10.96
C GLU A 403 10.41 -14.79 -10.08
N TYR A 404 10.39 -15.82 -9.22
CA TYR A 404 9.29 -16.11 -8.31
C TYR A 404 9.79 -16.71 -7.01
N GLU A 405 9.14 -16.34 -5.91
CA GLU A 405 9.44 -16.81 -4.58
C GLU A 405 8.39 -17.81 -4.10
N LEU A 406 8.81 -18.79 -3.29
CA LEU A 406 7.93 -19.83 -2.73
C LEU A 406 7.62 -19.53 -1.27
N ASP A 407 6.39 -19.76 -0.83
CA ASP A 407 5.97 -19.51 0.54
C ASP A 407 6.81 -20.26 1.58
N ARG A 408 7.34 -21.44 1.24
CA ARG A 408 8.27 -22.18 2.11
C ARG A 408 9.46 -21.34 2.57
N GLU A 409 9.91 -20.39 1.76
CA GLU A 409 11.04 -19.50 2.09
C GLU A 409 10.74 -18.59 3.29
N LEU A 410 9.48 -18.30 3.56
CA LEU A 410 9.10 -17.54 4.77
C LEU A 410 9.54 -18.25 6.06
N ILE A 411 9.63 -19.58 6.02
CA ILE A 411 10.01 -20.39 7.18
C ILE A 411 11.44 -20.96 7.06
N LEU A 412 11.85 -21.41 5.88
CA LEU A 412 13.16 -22.00 5.65
C LEU A 412 14.30 -20.98 5.70
N ASN A 413 14.01 -19.71 5.36
CA ASN A 413 15.00 -18.65 5.51
C ASN A 413 15.10 -18.27 7.00
N GLU A 414 16.15 -18.74 7.67
CA GLU A 414 16.32 -18.56 9.11
C GLU A 414 16.45 -17.09 9.53
N ASP A 415 17.14 -16.26 8.75
CA ASP A 415 17.27 -14.83 9.04
C ASP A 415 15.91 -14.13 9.03
N PHE A 416 14.97 -14.58 8.21
CA PHE A 416 13.62 -14.07 8.14
C PHE A 416 12.74 -14.69 9.22
N SER A 417 12.70 -16.01 9.32
CA SER A 417 11.84 -16.74 10.27
C SER A 417 12.24 -16.52 11.75
N ASN A 418 13.52 -16.21 12.03
CA ASN A 418 13.95 -15.83 13.37
C ASN A 418 13.37 -14.51 13.88
N ARG A 419 12.72 -13.72 13.01
CA ARG A 419 11.97 -12.51 13.38
C ARG A 419 10.53 -12.81 13.81
N MET A 420 10.05 -14.00 13.52
CA MET A 420 8.80 -14.55 14.03
C MET A 420 9.00 -15.07 15.46
N PHE A 421 7.91 -15.34 16.14
CA PHE A 421 7.92 -16.01 17.45
C PHE A 421 8.74 -15.26 18.50
N SER A 422 8.40 -13.98 18.71
CA SER A 422 9.02 -13.15 19.77
C SER A 422 9.05 -13.88 21.12
N GLU A 423 10.08 -13.62 21.93
CA GLU A 423 10.16 -14.11 23.33
C GLU A 423 8.99 -13.61 24.20
N LYS A 424 8.39 -12.47 23.85
CA LYS A 424 7.14 -11.98 24.45
C LYS A 424 5.95 -12.68 23.79
N LYS A 425 4.75 -12.53 24.37
CA LYS A 425 3.52 -12.85 23.64
C LYS A 425 3.52 -12.11 22.32
N PHE A 426 3.13 -12.76 21.24
CA PHE A 426 3.22 -12.19 19.89
C PHE A 426 1.95 -12.36 19.09
N VAL A 427 1.80 -11.44 18.13
CA VAL A 427 0.90 -11.56 16.99
C VAL A 427 1.75 -11.50 15.72
N ASP A 428 1.78 -12.57 14.97
CA ASP A 428 2.45 -12.65 13.68
C ASP A 428 1.41 -12.76 12.56
N TYR A 429 1.31 -11.73 11.73
CA TYR A 429 0.41 -11.68 10.57
C TYR A 429 1.19 -12.09 9.33
N ILE A 430 0.90 -13.26 8.79
CA ILE A 430 1.64 -13.85 7.66
C ILE A 430 0.73 -13.84 6.42
N ILE A 431 1.21 -13.22 5.34
CA ILE A 431 0.54 -13.17 4.05
C ILE A 431 1.29 -14.09 3.09
N THR A 432 0.60 -15.07 2.52
CA THR A 432 1.19 -15.99 1.53
C THR A 432 1.22 -15.38 0.13
N TYR A 433 1.89 -16.06 -0.80
CA TYR A 433 2.08 -15.57 -2.17
C TYR A 433 1.98 -16.66 -3.23
N SER A 434 2.35 -17.91 -2.91
CA SER A 434 2.57 -18.96 -3.91
C SER A 434 1.34 -19.30 -4.75
N SER A 435 0.13 -19.10 -4.22
CA SER A 435 -1.12 -19.31 -4.98
C SER A 435 -1.54 -18.11 -5.83
N HIS A 436 -0.65 -17.13 -6.04
CA HIS A 436 -0.90 -16.00 -6.94
C HIS A 436 -0.70 -16.40 -8.42
N LEU A 437 -1.46 -15.76 -9.33
CA LEU A 437 -1.26 -15.94 -10.78
C LEU A 437 0.20 -15.65 -11.20
N PRO A 438 0.70 -16.22 -12.30
CA PRO A 438 0.00 -17.03 -13.32
C PRO A 438 -0.02 -18.52 -12.96
N PHE A 439 -1.08 -19.20 -13.35
CA PHE A 439 -1.22 -20.65 -13.20
C PHE A 439 -0.77 -21.36 -14.50
N SER A 440 0.54 -21.43 -14.70
CA SER A 440 1.12 -21.90 -15.97
C SER A 440 2.49 -22.52 -15.75
N THR A 441 2.79 -23.58 -16.54
CA THR A 441 4.12 -24.17 -16.59
C THR A 441 5.14 -23.39 -17.46
N GLU A 442 4.71 -22.33 -18.11
CA GLU A 442 5.60 -21.47 -18.90
C GLU A 442 6.30 -20.39 -18.05
N LYS A 443 5.64 -19.94 -16.99
CA LYS A 443 6.11 -18.87 -16.12
C LYS A 443 5.46 -19.00 -14.73
N GLY A 444 6.03 -18.32 -13.75
CA GLY A 444 5.42 -18.22 -12.42
C GLY A 444 5.77 -19.39 -11.50
N VAL A 445 5.06 -19.41 -10.37
CA VAL A 445 5.30 -20.38 -9.29
C VAL A 445 5.09 -21.82 -9.77
N CYS A 446 4.04 -22.09 -10.56
CA CYS A 446 3.80 -23.44 -11.11
C CYS A 446 5.01 -23.95 -11.92
N LYS A 447 5.55 -23.14 -12.83
CA LYS A 447 6.77 -23.50 -13.59
C LYS A 447 7.90 -23.88 -12.66
N ARG A 448 8.17 -23.03 -11.66
CA ARG A 448 9.27 -23.28 -10.72
C ARG A 448 9.10 -24.58 -9.94
N LEU A 449 7.87 -24.86 -9.47
CA LEU A 449 7.59 -26.12 -8.76
C LEU A 449 7.79 -27.36 -9.65
N VAL A 450 7.36 -27.28 -10.92
CA VAL A 450 7.57 -28.36 -11.89
C VAL A 450 9.03 -28.52 -12.26
N GLU A 451 9.80 -27.42 -12.35
CA GLU A 451 11.26 -27.46 -12.55
C GLU A 451 11.96 -28.14 -11.36
N MET A 452 11.56 -27.82 -10.14
CA MET A 452 12.14 -28.44 -8.93
C MET A 452 11.90 -29.96 -8.90
N ASP A 453 10.69 -30.42 -9.23
CA ASP A 453 10.41 -31.86 -9.31
C ASP A 453 11.22 -32.54 -10.39
N ALA A 454 11.40 -31.90 -11.55
CA ALA A 454 12.20 -32.44 -12.62
C ALA A 454 13.68 -32.55 -12.23
N LEU A 455 14.23 -31.54 -11.54
CA LEU A 455 15.59 -31.57 -11.01
C LEU A 455 15.80 -32.71 -10.01
N GLU A 456 14.85 -32.86 -9.08
CA GLU A 456 14.87 -33.94 -8.09
C GLU A 456 14.74 -35.32 -8.74
N SER A 457 13.78 -35.49 -9.65
CA SER A 457 13.55 -36.78 -10.33
C SER A 457 14.71 -37.24 -11.17
N LEU A 458 15.44 -36.30 -11.79
CA LEU A 458 16.64 -36.57 -12.59
C LEU A 458 17.93 -36.62 -11.76
N ASN A 459 17.84 -36.24 -10.49
CA ASN A 459 19.00 -36.09 -9.58
C ASN A 459 20.11 -35.22 -10.19
N VAL A 460 19.75 -34.04 -10.71
CA VAL A 460 20.64 -33.07 -11.36
C VAL A 460 20.42 -31.66 -10.79
N ASP A 461 21.52 -30.89 -10.78
CA ASP A 461 21.46 -29.47 -10.34
C ASP A 461 20.92 -28.53 -11.42
N LYS A 462 20.87 -28.98 -12.66
CA LYS A 462 20.42 -28.19 -13.81
C LYS A 462 19.78 -29.09 -14.87
N LEU A 463 18.60 -28.66 -15.35
CA LEU A 463 17.89 -29.36 -16.41
C LEU A 463 18.69 -29.33 -17.73
N PRO A 464 18.67 -30.43 -18.51
CA PRO A 464 19.19 -30.45 -19.87
C PRO A 464 18.56 -29.35 -20.73
N LYS A 465 19.36 -28.79 -21.67
CA LYS A 465 18.85 -27.66 -22.52
C LYS A 465 17.57 -27.99 -23.30
N ASP A 466 17.40 -29.25 -23.68
CA ASP A 466 16.28 -29.73 -24.48
C ASP A 466 15.19 -30.38 -23.63
N TYR A 467 15.31 -30.30 -22.30
CA TYR A 467 14.28 -30.85 -21.39
C TYR A 467 12.98 -30.04 -21.52
N LYS A 468 11.90 -30.74 -21.82
CA LYS A 468 10.56 -30.14 -21.85
C LYS A 468 9.85 -30.43 -20.55
N LEU A 469 9.48 -29.39 -19.84
CA LEU A 469 8.63 -29.51 -18.67
C LEU A 469 7.28 -30.13 -19.05
N PRO A 470 6.68 -30.97 -18.20
CA PRO A 470 5.32 -31.45 -18.42
C PRO A 470 4.35 -30.26 -18.48
N ALA A 471 3.46 -30.29 -19.46
CA ALA A 471 2.38 -29.31 -19.56
C ALA A 471 1.29 -29.68 -18.55
N LEU A 472 0.98 -28.76 -17.63
CA LEU A 472 -0.15 -28.86 -16.73
C LEU A 472 -1.25 -27.89 -17.16
N THR A 473 -2.48 -28.27 -16.91
CA THR A 473 -3.64 -27.38 -17.04
C THR A 473 -3.56 -26.24 -16.02
N GLU A 474 -4.34 -25.17 -16.22
CA GLU A 474 -4.43 -24.06 -15.28
C GLU A 474 -4.95 -24.52 -13.91
N GLU A 475 -5.92 -25.45 -13.88
CA GLU A 475 -6.45 -26.06 -12.66
C GLU A 475 -5.39 -26.87 -11.90
N GLU A 476 -4.61 -27.71 -12.61
CA GLU A 476 -3.52 -28.47 -12.00
C GLU A 476 -2.42 -27.56 -11.45
N CYS A 477 -2.09 -26.47 -12.14
CA CYS A 477 -1.17 -25.47 -11.65
C CYS A 477 -1.69 -24.77 -10.39
N ALA A 478 -2.95 -24.38 -10.35
CA ALA A 478 -3.55 -23.74 -9.19
C ALA A 478 -3.52 -24.67 -7.95
N LEU A 479 -3.88 -25.94 -8.14
CA LEU A 479 -3.78 -26.95 -7.07
C LEU A 479 -2.35 -27.17 -6.60
N ARG A 480 -1.39 -27.15 -7.52
CA ARG A 480 0.02 -27.34 -7.17
C ARG A 480 0.57 -26.15 -6.37
N GLN A 481 0.17 -24.94 -6.73
CA GLN A 481 0.54 -23.74 -6.00
C GLN A 481 -0.10 -23.72 -4.59
N ALA A 482 -1.34 -24.18 -4.45
CA ALA A 482 -1.98 -24.35 -3.14
C ALA A 482 -1.26 -25.41 -2.27
N LYS A 483 -0.72 -26.49 -2.86
CA LYS A 483 0.12 -27.46 -2.14
C LYS A 483 1.41 -26.83 -1.61
N GLU A 484 2.00 -25.90 -2.32
CA GLU A 484 3.17 -25.16 -1.85
C GLU A 484 2.84 -24.30 -0.62
N THR A 485 1.70 -23.63 -0.64
CA THR A 485 1.21 -22.88 0.53
C THR A 485 0.93 -23.83 1.70
N ASP A 486 0.32 -24.99 1.47
CA ASP A 486 0.10 -26.01 2.52
C ASP A 486 1.40 -26.54 3.12
N TYR A 487 2.42 -26.75 2.29
CA TYR A 487 3.76 -27.15 2.74
C TYR A 487 4.42 -26.08 3.62
N MET A 488 4.28 -24.80 3.29
CA MET A 488 4.73 -23.71 4.17
C MET A 488 4.04 -23.79 5.54
N VAL A 489 2.72 -24.06 5.56
CA VAL A 489 1.96 -24.22 6.82
C VAL A 489 2.46 -25.41 7.62
N GLU A 490 2.79 -26.54 6.98
CA GLU A 490 3.41 -27.70 7.64
C GLU A 490 4.73 -27.31 8.30
N LEU A 491 5.62 -26.61 7.57
CA LEU A 491 6.90 -26.11 8.10
C LEU A 491 6.70 -25.16 9.29
N LEU A 492 5.69 -24.28 9.22
CA LEU A 492 5.32 -23.39 10.31
C LEU A 492 4.90 -24.16 11.57
N LEU A 493 4.05 -25.18 11.43
CA LEU A 493 3.64 -26.01 12.56
C LEU A 493 4.83 -26.76 13.16
N ASN A 494 5.69 -27.34 12.34
CA ASN A 494 6.92 -28.02 12.79
C ASN A 494 7.82 -27.06 13.58
N LYS A 495 7.96 -25.81 13.11
CA LYS A 495 8.75 -24.78 13.80
C LYS A 495 8.14 -24.38 15.15
N LEU A 496 6.82 -24.30 15.24
CA LEU A 496 6.10 -24.08 16.51
C LEU A 496 6.28 -25.24 17.49
N GLU A 497 6.27 -26.49 17.02
CA GLU A 497 6.53 -27.68 17.83
C GLU A 497 7.98 -27.70 18.32
N GLU A 498 8.96 -27.45 17.43
CA GLU A 498 10.37 -27.33 17.76
C GLU A 498 10.64 -26.32 18.89
N LYS A 499 9.96 -25.18 18.82
CA LYS A 499 10.05 -24.12 19.83
C LYS A 499 9.17 -24.32 21.06
N ASN A 500 8.42 -25.42 21.15
CA ASN A 500 7.44 -25.70 22.21
C ASN A 500 6.34 -24.63 22.33
N LEU A 501 5.99 -23.96 21.23
CA LEU A 501 4.98 -22.91 21.20
C LEU A 501 3.59 -23.38 20.78
N MET A 502 3.48 -24.57 20.15
CA MET A 502 2.25 -25.06 19.53
C MET A 502 1.05 -25.09 20.48
N SER A 503 1.24 -25.54 21.73
CA SER A 503 0.16 -25.61 22.73
C SER A 503 -0.34 -24.24 23.21
N ASN A 504 0.50 -23.21 23.07
CA ASN A 504 0.22 -21.84 23.51
C ASN A 504 0.01 -20.86 22.35
N THR A 505 -0.25 -21.35 21.14
CA THR A 505 -0.49 -20.52 19.96
C THR A 505 -1.84 -20.84 19.35
N ALA A 506 -2.61 -19.82 19.02
CA ALA A 506 -3.80 -19.93 18.19
C ALA A 506 -3.47 -19.49 16.75
N ILE A 507 -4.03 -20.19 15.79
CA ILE A 507 -3.82 -19.95 14.36
C ILE A 507 -5.16 -19.60 13.74
N VAL A 508 -5.29 -18.39 13.22
CA VAL A 508 -6.44 -17.91 12.46
C VAL A 508 -6.08 -17.99 10.99
N VAL A 509 -6.87 -18.68 10.20
CA VAL A 509 -6.63 -18.87 8.77
C VAL A 509 -7.83 -18.40 7.99
N PHE A 510 -7.60 -17.55 7.00
CA PHE A 510 -8.62 -17.13 6.04
C PHE A 510 -8.01 -16.87 4.67
N THR A 511 -8.82 -16.98 3.63
CA THR A 511 -8.39 -16.66 2.27
C THR A 511 -8.83 -15.25 1.91
N ASP A 512 -7.95 -14.52 1.25
CA ASP A 512 -8.17 -13.12 0.89
C ASP A 512 -9.30 -12.90 -0.12
N HIS A 513 -9.40 -13.74 -1.16
CA HIS A 513 -10.44 -13.70 -2.17
C HIS A 513 -10.58 -15.06 -2.86
N TYR A 514 -11.72 -15.29 -3.54
CA TYR A 514 -11.84 -16.45 -4.40
C TYR A 514 -10.88 -16.35 -5.60
N LEU A 515 -10.65 -17.44 -6.30
CA LEU A 515 -9.63 -17.50 -7.36
C LEU A 515 -10.14 -16.86 -8.68
N TYR A 516 -10.48 -15.56 -8.62
CA TYR A 516 -10.94 -14.76 -9.76
C TYR A 516 -9.87 -14.56 -10.83
N THR A 517 -8.62 -14.90 -10.53
CA THR A 517 -7.45 -14.67 -11.39
C THR A 517 -7.20 -15.80 -12.39
N LEU A 518 -8.01 -16.86 -12.39
CA LEU A 518 -8.00 -17.88 -13.43
C LEU A 518 -8.35 -17.27 -14.79
N SER A 519 -7.61 -17.65 -15.83
CA SER A 519 -7.90 -17.26 -17.20
C SER A 519 -9.15 -18.00 -17.74
N ASP A 520 -9.29 -19.28 -17.36
CA ASP A 520 -10.47 -20.10 -17.63
C ASP A 520 -11.42 -20.11 -16.42
N GLN A 521 -12.36 -19.18 -16.41
CA GLN A 521 -13.34 -19.04 -15.33
C GLN A 521 -14.30 -20.25 -15.27
N THR A 522 -14.42 -21.08 -16.31
CA THR A 522 -15.29 -22.27 -16.30
C THR A 522 -14.80 -23.35 -15.33
N ILE A 523 -13.55 -23.28 -14.88
CA ILE A 523 -13.02 -24.12 -13.82
C ILE A 523 -13.84 -23.91 -12.52
N LEU A 524 -14.20 -22.67 -12.21
CA LEU A 524 -14.97 -22.34 -11.02
C LEU A 524 -16.39 -22.90 -11.03
N ASP A 525 -17.00 -23.04 -12.23
CA ASP A 525 -18.35 -23.63 -12.36
C ASP A 525 -18.44 -25.07 -11.85
N LYS A 526 -17.30 -25.78 -11.76
CA LYS A 526 -17.22 -27.13 -11.20
C LYS A 526 -17.35 -27.15 -9.67
N TYR A 527 -17.02 -26.05 -9.01
CA TYR A 527 -16.75 -26.03 -7.58
C TYR A 527 -17.57 -25.02 -6.78
N LYS A 528 -18.11 -24.00 -7.45
CA LYS A 528 -18.70 -22.82 -6.80
C LYS A 528 -20.03 -22.43 -7.45
N GLU A 529 -20.83 -21.69 -6.69
CA GLU A 529 -21.98 -20.95 -7.24
C GLU A 529 -21.43 -19.70 -7.95
N THR A 530 -21.51 -19.68 -9.28
CA THR A 530 -20.91 -18.62 -10.13
C THR A 530 -21.92 -17.63 -10.69
N SER A 531 -23.23 -17.86 -10.45
CA SER A 531 -24.28 -17.01 -11.00
C SER A 531 -24.45 -15.66 -10.30
N ASN A 532 -23.86 -15.50 -9.11
CA ASN A 532 -23.98 -14.31 -8.27
C ASN A 532 -22.76 -14.17 -7.34
N ASN A 533 -22.78 -13.21 -6.41
CA ASN A 533 -21.67 -12.97 -5.50
C ASN A 533 -21.39 -14.08 -4.47
N LEU A 534 -22.18 -15.18 -4.45
CA LEU A 534 -21.86 -16.35 -3.64
C LEU A 534 -20.58 -17.05 -4.12
N ILE A 535 -20.09 -16.74 -5.31
CA ILE A 535 -18.76 -17.11 -5.80
C ILE A 535 -17.65 -16.68 -4.82
N ASN A 536 -17.86 -15.64 -4.00
CA ASN A 536 -16.90 -15.15 -2.99
C ASN A 536 -16.76 -16.06 -1.75
N HIS A 537 -17.40 -17.24 -1.75
CA HIS A 537 -17.23 -18.23 -0.70
C HIS A 537 -15.77 -18.68 -0.59
N THR A 538 -15.14 -18.48 0.59
CA THR A 538 -13.73 -18.75 0.87
C THR A 538 -13.55 -19.39 2.26
N PRO A 539 -12.43 -20.07 2.53
CA PRO A 539 -12.16 -20.66 3.84
C PRO A 539 -11.97 -19.60 4.93
N PHE A 540 -12.51 -19.89 6.11
CA PHE A 540 -12.15 -19.24 7.37
C PHE A 540 -12.27 -20.24 8.52
N PHE A 541 -11.20 -20.38 9.31
CA PHE A 541 -11.20 -21.24 10.49
C PHE A 541 -10.15 -20.77 11.52
N ILE A 542 -10.35 -21.21 12.78
CA ILE A 542 -9.48 -20.88 13.91
C ILE A 542 -9.07 -22.19 14.58
N TYR A 543 -7.77 -22.41 14.73
CA TYR A 543 -7.21 -23.59 15.37
C TYR A 543 -6.48 -23.21 16.66
N ASP A 544 -6.82 -23.88 17.77
CA ASP A 544 -6.22 -23.69 19.10
C ASP A 544 -5.69 -24.99 19.72
N GLY A 545 -5.73 -26.07 18.96
CA GLY A 545 -5.34 -27.41 19.38
C GLY A 545 -6.37 -28.15 20.26
N LYS A 546 -7.50 -27.52 20.62
CA LYS A 546 -8.46 -28.07 21.60
C LYS A 546 -9.91 -27.97 21.16
N THR A 547 -10.31 -26.84 20.57
CA THR A 547 -11.70 -26.52 20.31
C THR A 547 -12.10 -26.91 18.92
N LYS A 548 -13.04 -27.83 18.80
CA LYS A 548 -13.65 -28.24 17.53
C LYS A 548 -15.09 -27.77 17.45
N LYS A 549 -15.44 -26.98 16.45
CA LYS A 549 -16.80 -26.50 16.20
C LYS A 549 -16.99 -26.19 14.71
N THR A 550 -18.16 -26.48 14.19
CA THR A 550 -18.61 -25.95 12.89
C THR A 550 -19.61 -24.82 13.14
N VAL A 551 -19.34 -23.65 12.57
CA VAL A 551 -20.23 -22.49 12.52
C VAL A 551 -20.87 -22.48 11.14
N THR A 552 -22.20 -22.48 11.11
CA THR A 552 -22.99 -22.56 9.87
C THR A 552 -23.63 -21.22 9.49
N ASP A 553 -23.58 -20.24 10.40
CA ASP A 553 -24.03 -18.88 10.12
C ASP A 553 -23.16 -18.24 9.06
N VAL A 554 -23.75 -17.39 8.23
CA VAL A 554 -23.04 -16.66 7.19
C VAL A 554 -22.09 -15.64 7.84
N THR A 555 -20.84 -15.63 7.41
CA THR A 555 -19.81 -14.71 7.90
C THR A 555 -19.06 -14.07 6.75
N SER A 556 -18.42 -12.96 7.03
CA SER A 556 -17.51 -12.28 6.11
C SER A 556 -16.20 -11.89 6.81
N GLN A 557 -15.25 -11.38 6.06
CA GLN A 557 -13.97 -10.89 6.60
C GLN A 557 -14.15 -9.81 7.68
N LEU A 558 -15.25 -9.06 7.65
CA LEU A 558 -15.59 -8.07 8.69
C LEU A 558 -15.83 -8.70 10.07
N ASN A 559 -16.20 -9.98 10.12
CA ASN A 559 -16.44 -10.70 11.37
C ASN A 559 -15.14 -11.20 12.02
N ILE A 560 -14.03 -11.27 11.28
CA ILE A 560 -12.78 -11.89 11.77
C ILE A 560 -12.23 -11.12 12.96
N LEU A 561 -12.03 -9.80 12.84
CA LEU A 561 -11.48 -8.99 13.92
C LEU A 561 -12.33 -9.02 15.20
N PRO A 562 -13.63 -8.72 15.20
CA PRO A 562 -14.46 -8.79 16.41
C PRO A 562 -14.49 -10.19 17.04
N THR A 563 -14.45 -11.26 16.21
CA THR A 563 -14.40 -12.64 16.70
C THR A 563 -13.07 -12.94 17.41
N ILE A 564 -11.93 -12.48 16.86
CA ILE A 564 -10.62 -12.60 17.50
C ILE A 564 -10.62 -11.84 18.84
N LEU A 565 -11.11 -10.62 18.88
CA LEU A 565 -11.15 -9.80 20.10
C LEU A 565 -11.96 -10.49 21.21
N ASN A 566 -13.13 -11.02 20.88
CA ASN A 566 -13.94 -11.81 21.82
C ASN A 566 -13.21 -13.05 22.31
N LEU A 567 -12.60 -13.83 21.42
CA LEU A 567 -11.86 -15.04 21.79
C LEU A 567 -10.66 -14.74 22.71
N TYR A 568 -10.02 -13.58 22.58
CA TYR A 568 -8.95 -13.16 23.47
C TYR A 568 -9.44 -12.46 24.75
N GLY A 569 -10.75 -12.22 24.86
CA GLY A 569 -11.33 -11.50 26.01
C GLY A 569 -10.90 -10.04 26.05
N ILE A 570 -10.61 -9.46 24.89
CA ILE A 570 -10.28 -8.04 24.77
C ILE A 570 -11.59 -7.27 24.87
N ASP A 571 -11.65 -6.29 25.78
CA ASP A 571 -12.78 -5.38 25.87
C ASP A 571 -12.76 -4.38 24.71
N TYR A 572 -13.85 -4.31 23.96
CA TYR A 572 -14.01 -3.42 22.82
C TYR A 572 -15.46 -2.98 22.66
N ASN A 573 -15.68 -1.82 22.10
CA ASN A 573 -17.00 -1.36 21.71
C ASN A 573 -17.33 -1.89 20.32
N SER A 574 -18.41 -2.67 20.19
CA SER A 574 -18.83 -3.28 18.91
C SER A 574 -19.16 -2.22 17.85
N ASN A 575 -19.60 -1.03 18.27
CA ASN A 575 -19.87 0.08 17.37
C ASN A 575 -18.63 0.61 16.64
N ASN A 576 -17.42 0.29 17.12
CA ASN A 576 -16.17 0.69 16.46
C ASN A 576 -15.89 -0.05 15.15
N TYR A 577 -16.68 -1.07 14.81
CA TYR A 577 -16.50 -1.92 13.64
C TYR A 577 -17.75 -1.99 12.78
N ILE A 578 -17.60 -2.46 11.54
CA ILE A 578 -18.72 -2.74 10.63
C ILE A 578 -19.26 -4.15 10.87
N GLY A 579 -18.39 -5.10 11.15
CA GLY A 579 -18.77 -6.48 11.49
C GLY A 579 -18.93 -6.69 12.98
N THR A 580 -19.45 -7.86 13.34
CA THR A 580 -19.71 -8.28 14.72
C THR A 580 -19.09 -9.65 15.01
N ASN A 581 -19.00 -10.04 16.30
CA ASN A 581 -18.51 -11.35 16.71
C ASN A 581 -19.41 -12.47 16.20
N ALA A 582 -18.87 -13.33 15.33
CA ALA A 582 -19.59 -14.44 14.71
C ALA A 582 -19.87 -15.62 15.64
N LEU A 583 -19.39 -15.60 16.88
CA LEU A 583 -19.65 -16.63 17.90
C LEU A 583 -20.71 -16.20 18.92
N SER A 584 -21.17 -14.94 18.84
CA SER A 584 -22.23 -14.41 19.71
C SER A 584 -23.53 -15.17 19.53
N LYS A 585 -24.29 -15.33 20.62
CA LYS A 585 -25.61 -15.95 20.57
C LYS A 585 -26.64 -15.16 19.75
N ASN A 586 -26.44 -13.84 19.70
CA ASN A 586 -27.33 -12.91 18.98
C ASN A 586 -26.84 -12.63 17.57
N TYR A 587 -25.80 -13.35 17.10
CA TYR A 587 -25.28 -13.16 15.76
C TYR A 587 -26.29 -13.60 14.71
N ASN A 588 -26.70 -12.66 13.88
CA ASN A 588 -27.52 -12.91 12.69
C ASN A 588 -26.58 -12.93 11.48
N GLY A 589 -26.28 -14.12 10.96
CA GLY A 589 -25.33 -14.30 9.87
C GLY A 589 -25.76 -13.62 8.59
N TYR A 590 -24.95 -12.72 8.08
CA TYR A 590 -25.14 -12.11 6.75
C TYR A 590 -23.80 -11.70 6.16
N VAL A 591 -23.81 -11.53 4.83
CA VAL A 591 -22.73 -10.87 4.07
C VAL A 591 -23.36 -9.93 3.07
N PHE A 592 -22.74 -8.78 2.83
CA PHE A 592 -23.07 -7.89 1.72
C PHE A 592 -21.86 -7.74 0.79
N PHE A 593 -22.12 -7.38 -0.47
CA PHE A 593 -21.10 -7.33 -1.53
C PHE A 593 -21.00 -5.91 -2.12
N SER A 594 -20.03 -5.74 -3.02
CA SER A 594 -19.70 -4.43 -3.61
C SER A 594 -20.81 -3.78 -4.45
N ASP A 595 -21.75 -4.55 -4.92
CA ASP A 595 -22.94 -4.12 -5.67
C ASP A 595 -24.19 -3.92 -4.79
N TYR A 596 -24.01 -3.88 -3.46
CA TYR A 596 -25.08 -3.77 -2.44
C TYR A 596 -25.98 -5.00 -2.35
N SER A 597 -25.69 -6.08 -3.10
CA SER A 597 -26.37 -7.35 -2.87
C SER A 597 -25.96 -7.95 -1.52
N TRP A 598 -26.80 -8.80 -0.98
CA TRP A 598 -26.53 -9.45 0.30
C TRP A 598 -27.12 -10.87 0.41
N TYR A 599 -26.56 -11.64 1.33
CA TYR A 599 -26.99 -13.02 1.60
C TYR A 599 -26.98 -13.30 3.10
N ASN A 600 -28.03 -13.97 3.61
CA ASN A 600 -28.18 -14.31 5.03
C ASN A 600 -28.28 -15.83 5.29
N GLY A 601 -27.85 -16.65 4.34
CA GLY A 601 -27.97 -18.12 4.44
C GLY A 601 -29.33 -18.68 4.02
N LYS A 602 -30.33 -17.82 3.77
CA LYS A 602 -31.69 -18.23 3.36
C LYS A 602 -32.08 -17.63 2.01
N VAL A 603 -31.82 -16.35 1.82
CA VAL A 603 -32.13 -15.59 0.63
C VAL A 603 -30.91 -14.82 0.14
N TYR A 604 -30.77 -14.71 -1.19
CA TYR A 604 -29.88 -13.79 -1.85
C TYR A 604 -30.70 -12.65 -2.42
N VAL A 605 -30.28 -11.42 -2.12
CA VAL A 605 -31.00 -10.18 -2.47
C VAL A 605 -30.12 -9.32 -3.34
N GLU A 606 -30.66 -8.85 -4.44
CA GLU A 606 -30.00 -7.94 -5.40
C GLU A 606 -30.97 -6.81 -5.77
N GLY A 607 -30.47 -5.57 -5.80
CA GLY A 607 -31.32 -4.41 -6.08
C GLY A 607 -32.47 -4.22 -5.06
N GLY A 608 -32.34 -4.78 -3.86
CA GLY A 608 -33.37 -4.74 -2.82
C GLY A 608 -34.44 -5.83 -2.92
N GLU A 609 -34.39 -6.69 -3.93
CA GLU A 609 -35.35 -7.76 -4.19
C GLU A 609 -34.69 -9.15 -4.03
N VAL A 610 -35.49 -10.15 -3.59
CA VAL A 610 -35.04 -11.55 -3.50
C VAL A 610 -34.90 -12.12 -4.91
N THR A 611 -33.66 -12.46 -5.31
CA THR A 611 -33.40 -13.09 -6.62
C THR A 611 -33.12 -14.60 -6.51
N ASN A 612 -32.75 -15.11 -5.33
CA ASN A 612 -32.55 -16.53 -5.09
C ASN A 612 -32.87 -16.89 -3.61
N GLY A 613 -33.34 -18.09 -3.37
CA GLY A 613 -33.55 -18.64 -2.02
C GLY A 613 -35.01 -18.83 -1.62
N LYS A 614 -35.23 -18.93 -0.31
CA LYS A 614 -36.56 -19.20 0.30
C LYS A 614 -37.29 -17.86 0.48
N TRP A 615 -38.60 -18.00 0.82
CA TRP A 615 -39.41 -16.83 1.15
C TRP A 615 -38.88 -16.08 2.41
N ILE A 616 -38.90 -14.76 2.38
CA ILE A 616 -38.62 -13.86 3.50
C ILE A 616 -39.82 -12.90 3.69
N ASN A 617 -40.09 -12.50 4.93
CA ASN A 617 -41.12 -11.51 5.21
C ASN A 617 -40.71 -10.15 4.62
N ILE A 618 -41.65 -9.41 4.01
CA ILE A 618 -41.38 -8.11 3.39
C ILE A 618 -40.75 -7.11 4.38
N THR A 619 -41.25 -7.07 5.60
CA THR A 619 -40.72 -6.18 6.65
C THR A 619 -39.27 -6.56 7.04
N GLU A 620 -38.96 -7.86 7.10
CA GLU A 620 -37.60 -8.35 7.35
C GLU A 620 -36.65 -7.96 6.20
N LEU A 621 -37.13 -8.10 4.96
CA LEU A 621 -36.37 -7.69 3.77
C LEU A 621 -36.06 -6.19 3.77
N GLU A 622 -37.07 -5.36 4.02
CA GLU A 622 -36.92 -3.89 4.07
C GLU A 622 -35.98 -3.47 5.21
N ASN A 623 -36.12 -4.07 6.40
CA ASN A 623 -35.23 -3.80 7.53
C ASN A 623 -33.77 -4.19 7.23
N MET A 624 -33.54 -5.33 6.59
CA MET A 624 -32.19 -5.74 6.21
C MET A 624 -31.59 -4.86 5.11
N ASN A 625 -32.37 -4.48 4.10
CA ASN A 625 -31.92 -3.54 3.08
C ASN A 625 -31.50 -2.19 3.69
N HIS A 626 -32.31 -1.68 4.62
CA HIS A 626 -32.00 -0.45 5.34
C HIS A 626 -30.75 -0.60 6.21
N TYR A 627 -30.68 -1.65 7.01
CA TYR A 627 -29.53 -1.93 7.90
C TYR A 627 -28.21 -2.01 7.14
N ILE A 628 -28.17 -2.75 6.03
CA ILE A 628 -26.97 -2.88 5.18
C ILE A 628 -26.58 -1.51 4.57
N SER A 629 -27.58 -0.73 4.12
CA SER A 629 -27.34 0.62 3.60
C SER A 629 -26.71 1.53 4.66
N GLU A 630 -27.17 1.46 5.91
CA GLU A 630 -26.60 2.23 7.03
C GLU A 630 -25.18 1.76 7.39
N LEU A 631 -24.90 0.46 7.36
CA LEU A 631 -23.54 -0.07 7.56
C LEU A 631 -22.56 0.42 6.48
N ILE A 632 -22.97 0.39 5.21
CA ILE A 632 -22.16 0.92 4.10
C ILE A 632 -21.93 2.41 4.27
N LYS A 633 -22.97 3.16 4.60
CA LYS A 633 -22.88 4.60 4.86
C LYS A 633 -21.94 4.91 6.04
N LYS A 634 -22.04 4.17 7.14
CA LYS A 634 -21.12 4.24 8.28
C LYS A 634 -19.67 4.01 7.84
N ASN A 635 -19.40 2.92 7.13
CA ASN A 635 -18.07 2.60 6.62
C ASN A 635 -17.50 3.76 5.78
N ASP A 636 -18.24 4.16 4.77
CA ASP A 636 -17.81 5.13 3.77
C ASP A 636 -17.60 6.52 4.35
N LEU A 637 -18.49 6.97 5.25
CA LEU A 637 -18.36 8.25 5.93
C LEU A 637 -17.23 8.26 6.94
N THR A 638 -17.04 7.19 7.72
CA THR A 638 -15.91 7.08 8.67
C THR A 638 -14.58 7.27 7.95
N LEU A 639 -14.39 6.58 6.83
CA LEU A 639 -13.17 6.67 6.03
C LEU A 639 -13.03 8.04 5.33
N LYS A 640 -14.12 8.54 4.72
CA LYS A 640 -14.14 9.82 4.01
C LYS A 640 -13.80 11.01 4.91
N THR A 641 -14.30 10.99 6.13
CA THR A 641 -14.20 12.12 7.06
C THR A 641 -12.99 12.04 7.98
N ASP A 642 -12.30 10.91 8.02
CA ASP A 642 -11.31 10.57 9.06
C ASP A 642 -11.91 10.80 10.47
N TYR A 643 -13.08 10.17 10.72
CA TYR A 643 -13.93 10.45 11.87
C TYR A 643 -13.18 10.38 13.20
N PHE A 644 -12.41 9.34 13.44
CA PHE A 644 -11.67 9.17 14.71
C PHE A 644 -10.62 10.24 14.96
N LYS A 645 -10.04 10.83 13.92
CA LYS A 645 -9.16 11.99 14.06
C LYS A 645 -9.92 13.22 14.58
N LYS A 646 -11.16 13.42 14.10
CA LYS A 646 -11.99 14.53 14.55
C LYS A 646 -12.42 14.37 16.00
N VAL A 647 -12.77 13.14 16.41
CA VAL A 647 -13.10 12.83 17.81
C VAL A 647 -11.91 13.14 18.72
N ALA A 648 -10.71 12.63 18.42
CA ALA A 648 -9.52 12.89 19.20
C ALA A 648 -9.17 14.38 19.30
N GLN A 649 -9.36 15.15 18.22
CA GLN A 649 -9.15 16.61 18.22
C GLN A 649 -10.19 17.34 19.09
N LYS A 650 -11.44 16.87 19.13
CA LYS A 650 -12.48 17.45 19.95
C LYS A 650 -12.22 17.20 21.44
N GLU A 651 -11.79 16.00 21.79
CA GLU A 651 -11.44 15.62 23.16
C GLU A 651 -10.27 16.47 23.70
N SER A 652 -9.17 16.60 22.92
CA SER A 652 -8.02 17.42 23.31
C SER A 652 -8.37 18.89 23.53
N THR A 653 -9.27 19.45 22.69
CA THR A 653 -9.72 20.83 22.84
C THR A 653 -10.56 21.04 24.11
N LEU A 654 -11.36 20.05 24.50
CA LEU A 654 -12.16 20.08 25.72
C LEU A 654 -11.29 19.95 26.99
N GLU A 655 -10.26 19.12 26.95
CA GLU A 655 -9.28 19.00 28.03
C GLU A 655 -8.52 20.32 28.25
N GLU A 656 -8.02 20.96 27.18
CA GLU A 656 -7.38 22.27 27.26
C GLU A 656 -8.29 23.40 27.79
N GLN A 657 -9.60 23.30 27.56
CA GLN A 657 -10.59 24.27 28.09
C GLN A 657 -10.93 24.02 29.56
N ASN A 658 -10.80 22.78 30.04
CA ASN A 658 -11.06 22.43 31.44
C ASN A 658 -9.84 22.66 32.35
N ASP A 659 -8.64 22.71 31.79
CA ASP A 659 -7.39 22.99 32.51
C ASP A 659 -7.06 24.50 32.62
N ASN A 660 -7.79 25.37 31.91
CA ASN A 660 -7.73 26.83 32.00
C ASN A 660 -8.89 27.41 32.82
#